data_d112cf37abd16c7d40174d9caed81ef7
#
_entry.id   d112cf37abd16c7d40174d9caed81ef7
#
_cell.length_a   1.000
_cell.length_b   1.000
_cell.length_c   1.000
_cell.angle_alpha   90.00
_cell.angle_beta   90.00
_cell.angle_gamma   90.00
#
_symmetry.space_group_name_H-M   'P 1'
#
loop_
_entity.id
_entity.type
_entity.pdbx_description
1 polymer ?
#
loop_
_entity_poly.entity_id
_entity_poly.type
_entity_poly.pdbx_seq_one_letter_code
_entity_poly.pdbx_strand_id
1 'polypeptide(L)'
;MTEKKIKKLLIANRGEIACKIIRCAKKLNILTLAIYSDADIKSLHTELADEAIHIPGILVSDTYMNGSSIIQLAKKYNANAIHPGYGLLSENADFVKNVEENGLIFVGPNSDVVRKMGEKDKAKTIMKKAGLPVVPGYHGNNQQLNYLENKADEIGFPLLIKARSGGGGRGMRVAENKKKFSLAFQEASNEAKTIFNDKHCLLEKYIPKARHIEIQIFADKFGNVIHLFDRDCSLQRRQQKVIEEAPSPDLNDEIRNYLGELSVKAAQSIKYEGAGTIEFIADIGNGLNKSKIYFMEMNTRIQVEHPVTEAITSTDLITWQLEIADGKKLPALQNDININGWAIEARLYAENVNKQFLPQSGKIYHLKFPNISKHFNCKIETGIQIGDYITPFYDPMIAKIIAHGNNRNAAIKYLKNYLCEIEIAGITTNLNLLIRLLNHKDIKQGAVNTKFIEENILSLTKDEVDNDLKALAAIVVFKELKTISSENSLDWYMWKPNVYPLNIVIEDKDISFKISCLKFNEVDIEFIKQKFSFTSITMTKSSITANLKDKSLHLGFQSKIDPHNHNKTFTFFALQNTFDAVHKNLLQSGNNQIISFEDNIIAPMHGIIKIKKIKPNLDVKKGDVLLILEAMKMEFSLVAPRDGVIEKIFINDGQQVSEQMTLLSLKIS
;
A
#
# COMPACT_ATOMS: atom_id res chain seq x y z
N MET A 1 -41.87 2.24 15.39
CA MET A 1 -40.50 1.94 15.83
C MET A 1 -39.80 3.27 15.98
N THR A 2 -39.36 3.61 17.18
CA THR A 2 -38.56 4.82 17.43
C THR A 2 -37.29 4.75 16.58
N GLU A 3 -37.06 5.74 15.74
CA GLU A 3 -35.84 5.86 14.95
C GLU A 3 -34.63 5.75 15.89
N LYS A 4 -33.80 4.71 15.70
CA LYS A 4 -32.54 4.56 16.44
C LYS A 4 -31.56 5.56 15.88
N LYS A 5 -31.41 6.70 16.53
CA LYS A 5 -30.44 7.72 16.12
C LYS A 5 -29.04 7.38 16.65
N ILE A 6 -28.04 7.36 15.76
CA ILE A 6 -26.65 7.21 16.15
C ILE A 6 -26.23 8.44 16.97
N LYS A 7 -25.89 8.23 18.25
CA LYS A 7 -25.45 9.31 19.16
C LYS A 7 -23.97 9.28 19.41
N LYS A 8 -23.39 8.08 19.54
CA LYS A 8 -21.96 7.87 19.77
C LYS A 8 -21.51 6.67 18.99
N LEU A 9 -20.47 6.88 18.17
CA LEU A 9 -19.91 5.92 17.23
C LEU A 9 -18.55 5.43 17.72
N LEU A 10 -18.41 4.11 17.91
CA LEU A 10 -17.10 3.49 18.05
C LEU A 10 -16.51 3.22 16.66
N ILE A 11 -15.27 3.65 16.44
CA ILE A 11 -14.52 3.42 15.21
C ILE A 11 -13.62 2.21 15.44
N ALA A 12 -14.01 1.04 14.88
CA ALA A 12 -13.27 -0.20 15.00
C ALA A 12 -12.18 -0.32 13.91
N ASN A 13 -11.36 0.70 13.79
CA ASN A 13 -10.28 0.79 12.81
C ASN A 13 -9.22 1.79 13.27
N ARG A 14 -8.16 1.98 12.47
CA ARG A 14 -7.00 2.84 12.71
C ARG A 14 -6.58 3.62 11.47
N GLY A 15 -5.60 4.47 11.63
CA GLY A 15 -4.93 5.17 10.52
C GLY A 15 -5.86 6.14 9.79
N GLU A 16 -5.68 6.26 8.47
CA GLU A 16 -6.36 7.29 7.68
C GLU A 16 -7.88 7.12 7.66
N ILE A 17 -8.38 5.87 7.58
CA ILE A 17 -9.82 5.62 7.51
C ILE A 17 -10.50 5.96 8.84
N ALA A 18 -9.86 5.68 9.98
CA ALA A 18 -10.38 6.11 11.27
C ALA A 18 -10.45 7.63 11.36
N CYS A 19 -9.41 8.35 10.91
CA CYS A 19 -9.40 9.81 10.83
C CYS A 19 -10.53 10.34 9.94
N LYS A 20 -10.78 9.71 8.78
CA LYS A 20 -11.86 10.12 7.87
C LYS A 20 -13.24 9.90 8.51
N ILE A 21 -13.51 8.72 9.09
CA ILE A 21 -14.77 8.41 9.75
C ILE A 21 -15.03 9.39 10.90
N ILE A 22 -14.02 9.68 11.73
CA ILE A 22 -14.13 10.65 12.83
C ILE A 22 -14.55 12.03 12.31
N ARG A 23 -13.88 12.53 11.25
CA ARG A 23 -14.22 13.82 10.64
C ARG A 23 -15.65 13.87 10.10
N CYS A 24 -16.11 12.80 9.44
CA CYS A 24 -17.47 12.70 8.92
C CYS A 24 -18.52 12.60 10.04
N ALA A 25 -18.26 11.80 11.07
CA ALA A 25 -19.14 11.69 12.25
C ALA A 25 -19.31 13.03 12.98
N LYS A 26 -18.21 13.77 13.15
CA LYS A 26 -18.24 15.12 13.77
C LYS A 26 -19.07 16.12 12.96
N LYS A 27 -19.01 16.08 11.62
CA LYS A 27 -19.88 16.92 10.77
C LYS A 27 -21.38 16.63 10.98
N LEU A 28 -21.71 15.38 11.35
CA LEU A 28 -23.07 14.97 11.67
C LEU A 28 -23.43 15.15 13.17
N ASN A 29 -22.58 15.77 13.97
CA ASN A 29 -22.71 15.93 15.43
C ASN A 29 -22.87 14.57 16.15
N ILE A 30 -22.16 13.54 15.68
CA ILE A 30 -22.07 12.23 16.33
C ILE A 30 -20.79 12.22 17.15
N LEU A 31 -20.89 11.89 18.44
CA LEU A 31 -19.71 11.71 19.31
C LEU A 31 -18.89 10.50 18.83
N THR A 32 -17.57 10.62 18.91
CA THR A 32 -16.65 9.62 18.38
C THR A 32 -15.81 8.96 19.46
N LEU A 33 -15.73 7.64 19.43
CA LEU A 33 -14.93 6.81 20.31
C LEU A 33 -13.92 6.03 19.47
N ALA A 34 -12.64 6.41 19.53
CA ALA A 34 -11.57 5.67 18.88
C ALA A 34 -11.02 4.58 19.80
N ILE A 35 -10.49 3.49 19.20
CA ILE A 35 -9.70 2.47 19.91
C ILE A 35 -8.26 2.52 19.41
N TYR A 36 -7.30 2.18 20.27
CA TYR A 36 -5.90 2.14 19.89
C TYR A 36 -5.11 1.08 20.67
N SER A 37 -4.11 0.51 20.01
CA SER A 37 -3.14 -0.45 20.56
C SER A 37 -1.94 0.26 21.20
N ASP A 38 -1.04 -0.48 21.85
CA ASP A 38 0.22 0.06 22.38
C ASP A 38 1.06 0.78 21.30
N ALA A 39 1.00 0.28 20.06
CA ALA A 39 1.73 0.87 18.93
C ALA A 39 1.10 2.16 18.39
N ASP A 40 -0.16 2.43 18.71
CA ASP A 40 -0.93 3.57 18.16
C ASP A 40 -1.23 4.66 19.21
N ILE A 41 -0.59 4.65 20.37
CA ILE A 41 -0.85 5.59 21.49
C ILE A 41 -0.84 7.06 21.05
N LYS A 42 0.03 7.43 20.11
CA LYS A 42 0.18 8.81 19.60
C LYS A 42 -0.36 8.97 18.18
N SER A 43 -1.11 8.02 17.68
CA SER A 43 -1.62 8.09 16.31
C SER A 43 -2.67 9.16 16.14
N LEU A 44 -2.70 9.84 15.01
CA LEU A 44 -3.57 10.98 14.70
C LEU A 44 -5.06 10.71 14.98
N HIS A 45 -5.55 9.50 14.75
CA HIS A 45 -6.96 9.17 14.99
C HIS A 45 -7.34 9.21 16.48
N THR A 46 -6.39 8.97 17.40
CA THR A 46 -6.64 9.08 18.84
C THR A 46 -6.78 10.53 19.29
N GLU A 47 -6.04 11.44 18.66
CA GLU A 47 -6.11 12.88 18.93
C GLU A 47 -7.37 13.52 18.33
N LEU A 48 -7.84 13.00 17.20
CA LEU A 48 -9.01 13.53 16.49
C LEU A 48 -10.34 13.12 17.12
N ALA A 49 -10.42 11.96 17.78
CA ALA A 49 -11.65 11.48 18.40
C ALA A 49 -12.03 12.30 19.64
N ASP A 50 -13.32 12.27 20.02
CA ASP A 50 -13.76 12.90 21.25
C ASP A 50 -13.30 12.11 22.48
N GLU A 51 -13.24 10.79 22.35
CA GLU A 51 -12.67 9.87 23.34
C GLU A 51 -11.83 8.81 22.64
N ALA A 52 -10.73 8.38 23.26
CA ALA A 52 -9.87 7.32 22.75
C ALA A 52 -9.58 6.30 23.86
N ILE A 53 -9.72 5.00 23.54
CA ILE A 53 -9.62 3.91 24.49
C ILE A 53 -8.49 2.97 24.11
N HIS A 54 -7.62 2.73 25.07
CA HIS A 54 -6.51 1.80 24.93
C HIS A 54 -6.98 0.34 24.98
N ILE A 55 -6.53 -0.45 24.02
CA ILE A 55 -6.60 -1.90 24.02
C ILE A 55 -5.16 -2.42 24.18
N PRO A 56 -4.80 -3.04 25.31
CA PRO A 56 -3.46 -3.53 25.55
C PRO A 56 -3.00 -4.55 24.50
N GLY A 57 -1.74 -4.43 24.07
CA GLY A 57 -1.14 -5.31 23.07
C GLY A 57 -0.76 -4.58 21.78
N ILE A 58 0.04 -5.27 20.96
CA ILE A 58 0.53 -4.76 19.67
C ILE A 58 0.04 -5.59 18.48
N LEU A 59 -0.33 -6.87 18.72
CA LEU A 59 -0.78 -7.75 17.64
C LEU A 59 -2.22 -7.39 17.23
N VAL A 60 -2.46 -7.47 15.93
CA VAL A 60 -3.79 -7.19 15.35
C VAL A 60 -4.84 -8.13 15.94
N SER A 61 -4.50 -9.43 16.17
CA SER A 61 -5.37 -10.45 16.79
C SER A 61 -5.89 -10.05 18.16
N ASP A 62 -5.03 -9.44 18.96
CA ASP A 62 -5.30 -9.13 20.37
C ASP A 62 -6.04 -7.80 20.52
N THR A 63 -5.95 -6.94 19.52
CA THR A 63 -6.43 -5.55 19.52
C THR A 63 -7.56 -5.35 18.53
N TYR A 64 -7.27 -4.87 17.33
CA TYR A 64 -8.25 -4.47 16.31
C TYR A 64 -9.07 -5.63 15.72
N MET A 65 -8.62 -6.89 15.86
CA MET A 65 -9.37 -8.09 15.47
C MET A 65 -10.08 -8.75 16.64
N ASN A 66 -9.96 -8.23 17.86
CA ASN A 66 -10.65 -8.75 19.05
C ASN A 66 -12.08 -8.17 19.12
N GLY A 67 -12.99 -8.76 18.34
CA GLY A 67 -14.37 -8.28 18.23
C GLY A 67 -15.13 -8.29 19.56
N SER A 68 -14.89 -9.25 20.44
CA SER A 68 -15.54 -9.34 21.75
C SER A 68 -15.16 -8.16 22.66
N SER A 69 -13.87 -7.85 22.72
CA SER A 69 -13.37 -6.67 23.48
C SER A 69 -13.93 -5.36 22.93
N ILE A 70 -13.98 -5.22 21.59
CA ILE A 70 -14.52 -4.01 20.95
C ILE A 70 -15.99 -3.80 21.29
N ILE A 71 -16.82 -4.86 21.27
CA ILE A 71 -18.24 -4.78 21.66
C ILE A 71 -18.40 -4.42 23.14
N GLN A 72 -17.60 -5.01 24.02
CA GLN A 72 -17.61 -4.69 25.44
C GLN A 72 -17.25 -3.22 25.69
N LEU A 73 -16.23 -2.71 25.00
CA LEU A 73 -15.84 -1.30 25.07
C LEU A 73 -16.96 -0.37 24.55
N ALA A 74 -17.60 -0.71 23.43
CA ALA A 74 -18.73 0.06 22.91
C ALA A 74 -19.82 0.21 23.98
N LYS A 75 -20.21 -0.88 24.63
CA LYS A 75 -21.22 -0.87 25.69
C LYS A 75 -20.75 -0.10 26.95
N LYS A 76 -19.52 -0.34 27.39
CA LYS A 76 -18.96 0.32 28.58
C LYS A 76 -18.90 1.86 28.45
N TYR A 77 -18.60 2.33 27.23
CA TYR A 77 -18.48 3.77 26.95
C TYR A 77 -19.73 4.36 26.28
N ASN A 78 -20.86 3.64 26.32
CA ASN A 78 -22.16 4.09 25.80
C ASN A 78 -22.16 4.45 24.29
N ALA A 79 -21.29 3.84 23.50
CA ALA A 79 -21.43 3.90 22.06
C ALA A 79 -22.59 3.01 21.61
N ASN A 80 -23.46 3.51 20.74
CA ASN A 80 -24.61 2.80 20.25
C ASN A 80 -24.47 2.33 18.79
N ALA A 81 -23.33 2.65 18.14
CA ALA A 81 -23.00 2.19 16.81
C ALA A 81 -21.50 1.88 16.68
N ILE A 82 -21.17 0.98 15.75
CA ILE A 82 -19.78 0.62 15.41
C ILE A 82 -19.58 0.77 13.91
N HIS A 83 -18.55 1.53 13.51
CA HIS A 83 -18.09 1.62 12.13
C HIS A 83 -16.78 0.82 11.96
N PRO A 84 -16.76 -0.23 11.13
CA PRO A 84 -15.58 -1.09 10.96
C PRO A 84 -14.53 -0.50 9.99
N GLY A 85 -14.85 0.55 9.23
CA GLY A 85 -14.03 1.03 8.12
C GLY A 85 -13.88 -0.01 7.01
N TYR A 86 -12.64 -0.32 6.63
CA TYR A 86 -12.29 -1.39 5.70
C TYR A 86 -11.18 -2.28 6.28
N GLY A 87 -11.02 -3.49 5.72
CA GLY A 87 -10.11 -4.50 6.28
C GLY A 87 -10.53 -4.93 7.68
N LEU A 88 -9.60 -5.46 8.47
CA LEU A 88 -9.85 -5.89 9.87
C LEU A 88 -11.17 -6.68 10.01
N LEU A 89 -12.12 -6.21 10.82
CA LEU A 89 -13.39 -6.86 11.10
C LEU A 89 -14.53 -6.48 10.13
N SER A 90 -14.27 -5.64 9.12
CA SER A 90 -15.33 -5.11 8.25
C SER A 90 -16.08 -6.16 7.42
N GLU A 91 -15.46 -7.30 7.16
CA GLU A 91 -16.05 -8.43 6.40
C GLU A 91 -16.16 -9.70 7.27
N ASN A 92 -16.14 -9.55 8.61
CA ASN A 92 -16.31 -10.65 9.54
C ASN A 92 -17.78 -10.82 9.93
N ALA A 93 -18.45 -11.82 9.35
CA ALA A 93 -19.87 -12.06 9.56
C ALA A 93 -20.25 -12.38 11.02
N ASP A 94 -19.35 -13.06 11.78
CA ASP A 94 -19.60 -13.37 13.18
C ASP A 94 -19.49 -12.13 14.06
N PHE A 95 -18.56 -11.23 13.74
CA PHE A 95 -18.48 -9.93 14.41
C PHE A 95 -19.74 -9.10 14.17
N VAL A 96 -20.19 -9.00 12.92
CA VAL A 96 -21.43 -8.27 12.58
C VAL A 96 -22.60 -8.84 13.36
N LYS A 97 -22.77 -10.16 13.37
CA LYS A 97 -23.82 -10.84 14.12
C LYS A 97 -23.77 -10.53 15.61
N ASN A 98 -22.57 -10.59 16.20
CA ASN A 98 -22.38 -10.28 17.61
C ASN A 98 -22.70 -8.81 17.95
N VAL A 99 -22.38 -7.87 17.05
CA VAL A 99 -22.76 -6.45 17.20
C VAL A 99 -24.28 -6.30 17.22
N GLU A 100 -24.97 -6.92 16.25
CA GLU A 100 -26.44 -6.90 16.13
C GLU A 100 -27.12 -7.54 17.36
N GLU A 101 -26.66 -8.71 17.82
CA GLU A 101 -27.18 -9.41 18.98
C GLU A 101 -26.99 -8.63 20.30
N ASN A 102 -25.96 -7.79 20.38
CA ASN A 102 -25.74 -6.89 21.51
C ASN A 102 -26.54 -5.59 21.44
N GLY A 103 -27.42 -5.43 20.46
CA GLY A 103 -28.30 -4.26 20.29
C GLY A 103 -27.60 -3.02 19.81
N LEU A 104 -26.38 -3.17 19.25
CA LEU A 104 -25.60 -2.07 18.65
C LEU A 104 -25.91 -1.97 17.15
N ILE A 105 -25.76 -0.78 16.60
CA ILE A 105 -25.87 -0.53 15.16
C ILE A 105 -24.52 -0.84 14.50
N PHE A 106 -24.51 -1.79 13.56
CA PHE A 106 -23.35 -1.98 12.69
C PHE A 106 -23.46 -1.08 11.46
N VAL A 107 -22.43 -0.29 11.15
CA VAL A 107 -22.41 0.59 9.97
C VAL A 107 -21.91 -0.23 8.78
N GLY A 108 -22.83 -0.86 8.08
CA GLY A 108 -22.58 -1.76 6.96
C GLY A 108 -23.73 -2.76 6.74
N PRO A 109 -23.56 -3.74 5.87
CA PRO A 109 -24.58 -4.77 5.60
C PRO A 109 -24.73 -5.73 6.79
N ASN A 110 -25.86 -6.45 6.82
CA ASN A 110 -26.13 -7.44 7.87
C ASN A 110 -25.24 -8.68 7.77
N SER A 111 -25.17 -9.45 8.85
CA SER A 111 -24.28 -10.61 8.98
C SER A 111 -24.52 -11.72 7.96
N ASP A 112 -25.78 -11.93 7.51
CA ASP A 112 -26.13 -12.94 6.51
C ASP A 112 -25.55 -12.59 5.13
N VAL A 113 -25.64 -11.34 4.72
CA VAL A 113 -25.06 -10.83 3.47
C VAL A 113 -23.54 -10.93 3.48
N VAL A 114 -22.89 -10.50 4.57
CA VAL A 114 -21.44 -10.59 4.73
C VAL A 114 -20.99 -12.05 4.62
N ARG A 115 -21.67 -12.99 5.27
CA ARG A 115 -21.36 -14.41 5.22
C ARG A 115 -21.50 -15.00 3.82
N LYS A 116 -22.62 -14.68 3.12
CA LYS A 116 -22.87 -15.17 1.76
C LYS A 116 -21.85 -14.68 0.75
N MET A 117 -21.41 -13.42 0.87
CA MET A 117 -20.44 -12.82 -0.06
C MET A 117 -18.99 -13.13 0.29
N GLY A 118 -18.69 -13.45 1.56
CA GLY A 118 -17.36 -13.84 2.00
C GLY A 118 -16.90 -15.22 1.49
N GLU A 119 -17.82 -16.12 1.14
CA GLU A 119 -17.51 -17.41 0.54
C GLU A 119 -17.58 -17.33 -0.99
N LYS A 120 -16.43 -17.39 -1.67
CA LYS A 120 -16.31 -17.11 -3.12
C LYS A 120 -17.19 -18.02 -3.99
N ASP A 121 -17.33 -19.28 -3.64
CA ASP A 121 -18.18 -20.26 -4.36
C ASP A 121 -19.67 -19.92 -4.22
N LYS A 122 -20.11 -19.59 -3.00
CA LYS A 122 -21.49 -19.15 -2.73
C LYS A 122 -21.77 -17.82 -3.42
N ALA A 123 -20.88 -16.85 -3.27
CA ALA A 123 -21.00 -15.54 -3.91
C ALA A 123 -21.17 -15.69 -5.42
N LYS A 124 -20.31 -16.47 -6.10
CA LYS A 124 -20.41 -16.71 -7.54
C LYS A 124 -21.71 -17.40 -7.95
N THR A 125 -22.16 -18.36 -7.15
CA THR A 125 -23.42 -19.05 -7.42
C THR A 125 -24.61 -18.09 -7.32
N ILE A 126 -24.64 -17.23 -6.31
CA ILE A 126 -25.69 -16.21 -6.11
C ILE A 126 -25.64 -15.18 -7.24
N MET A 127 -24.47 -14.67 -7.55
CA MET A 127 -24.29 -13.64 -8.58
C MET A 127 -24.61 -14.17 -9.98
N LYS A 128 -24.26 -15.41 -10.28
CA LYS A 128 -24.66 -16.08 -11.54
C LYS A 128 -26.19 -16.19 -11.65
N LYS A 129 -26.89 -16.53 -10.56
CA LYS A 129 -28.37 -16.56 -10.53
C LYS A 129 -28.97 -15.17 -10.70
N ALA A 130 -28.32 -14.12 -10.22
CA ALA A 130 -28.71 -12.73 -10.42
C ALA A 130 -28.40 -12.22 -11.85
N GLY A 131 -27.77 -13.05 -12.71
CA GLY A 131 -27.48 -12.72 -14.10
C GLY A 131 -26.09 -12.15 -14.37
N LEU A 132 -25.20 -12.09 -13.37
CA LEU A 132 -23.82 -11.65 -13.59
C LEU A 132 -23.01 -12.73 -14.31
N PRO A 133 -22.25 -12.37 -15.36
CA PRO A 133 -21.29 -13.28 -15.96
C PRO A 133 -20.17 -13.58 -14.96
N VAL A 134 -19.90 -14.87 -14.72
CA VAL A 134 -18.81 -15.32 -13.85
C VAL A 134 -17.68 -15.91 -14.69
N VAL A 135 -16.44 -15.81 -14.20
CA VAL A 135 -15.28 -16.43 -14.88
C VAL A 135 -15.55 -17.91 -15.10
N PRO A 136 -15.38 -18.43 -16.34
CA PRO A 136 -15.52 -19.86 -16.60
C PRO A 136 -14.62 -20.68 -15.68
N GLY A 137 -15.19 -21.67 -14.99
CA GLY A 137 -14.44 -22.40 -14.00
C GLY A 137 -15.24 -23.47 -13.28
N TYR A 138 -14.59 -24.14 -12.32
CA TYR A 138 -15.18 -25.11 -11.42
C TYR A 138 -15.24 -24.58 -9.99
N HIS A 139 -16.43 -24.52 -9.43
CA HIS A 139 -16.72 -24.00 -8.08
C HIS A 139 -17.45 -25.03 -7.20
N GLY A 140 -17.36 -26.31 -7.57
CA GLY A 140 -18.10 -27.39 -6.87
C GLY A 140 -17.32 -28.00 -5.69
N ASN A 141 -17.98 -28.88 -4.94
CA ASN A 141 -17.45 -29.45 -3.70
C ASN A 141 -16.49 -30.64 -3.89
N ASN A 142 -16.45 -31.26 -5.08
CA ASN A 142 -15.55 -32.39 -5.30
C ASN A 142 -14.10 -31.91 -5.42
N GLN A 143 -13.23 -32.27 -4.49
CA GLN A 143 -11.82 -31.87 -4.41
C GLN A 143 -10.86 -33.03 -4.72
N GLN A 144 -11.37 -34.13 -5.27
CA GLN A 144 -10.52 -35.26 -5.69
C GLN A 144 -9.66 -34.84 -6.88
N LEU A 145 -8.34 -35.07 -6.81
CA LEU A 145 -7.38 -34.59 -7.79
C LEU A 145 -7.74 -35.02 -9.22
N ASN A 146 -8.03 -36.31 -9.46
CA ASN A 146 -8.39 -36.84 -10.78
C ASN A 146 -9.65 -36.18 -11.38
N TYR A 147 -10.64 -35.84 -10.51
CA TYR A 147 -11.83 -35.14 -10.94
C TYR A 147 -11.49 -33.65 -11.31
N LEU A 148 -10.65 -33.02 -10.53
CA LEU A 148 -10.22 -31.65 -10.79
C LEU A 148 -9.31 -31.55 -12.02
N GLU A 149 -8.49 -32.56 -12.33
CA GLU A 149 -7.72 -32.63 -13.57
C GLU A 149 -8.61 -32.66 -14.80
N ASN A 150 -9.69 -33.46 -14.76
CA ASN A 150 -10.68 -33.49 -15.84
C ASN A 150 -11.37 -32.13 -16.02
N LYS A 151 -11.75 -31.49 -14.90
CA LYS A 151 -12.31 -30.13 -14.93
C LYS A 151 -11.31 -29.08 -15.44
N ALA A 152 -10.04 -29.21 -15.10
CA ALA A 152 -8.99 -28.36 -15.62
C ALA A 152 -8.83 -28.48 -17.15
N ASP A 153 -8.94 -29.72 -17.70
CA ASP A 153 -8.93 -29.95 -19.13
C ASP A 153 -10.17 -29.35 -19.84
N GLU A 154 -11.37 -29.45 -19.22
CA GLU A 154 -12.59 -28.82 -19.73
C GLU A 154 -12.48 -27.27 -19.76
N ILE A 155 -11.90 -26.64 -18.73
CA ILE A 155 -11.71 -25.18 -18.64
C ILE A 155 -10.64 -24.71 -19.61
N GLY A 156 -9.60 -25.51 -19.79
CA GLY A 156 -8.42 -25.25 -20.61
C GLY A 156 -7.38 -24.38 -19.91
N PHE A 157 -6.13 -24.61 -20.30
CA PHE A 157 -4.97 -23.89 -19.73
C PHE A 157 -4.64 -22.59 -20.51
N PRO A 158 -3.97 -21.62 -19.86
CA PRO A 158 -3.63 -21.58 -18.43
C PRO A 158 -4.88 -21.39 -17.56
N LEU A 159 -4.82 -21.92 -16.33
CA LEU A 159 -5.90 -21.75 -15.36
C LEU A 159 -5.37 -21.26 -14.01
N LEU A 160 -6.25 -20.63 -13.23
CA LEU A 160 -5.98 -20.09 -11.92
C LEU A 160 -6.64 -20.96 -10.86
N ILE A 161 -5.86 -21.42 -9.90
CA ILE A 161 -6.30 -22.15 -8.73
C ILE A 161 -6.39 -21.17 -7.59
N LYS A 162 -7.54 -21.08 -6.90
CA LYS A 162 -7.80 -20.12 -5.80
C LYS A 162 -8.32 -20.85 -4.57
N ALA A 163 -7.83 -20.49 -3.38
CA ALA A 163 -8.48 -20.88 -2.14
C ALA A 163 -9.94 -20.37 -2.11
N ARG A 164 -10.88 -21.20 -1.62
CA ARG A 164 -12.30 -20.83 -1.43
C ARG A 164 -12.45 -19.70 -0.43
N SER A 165 -11.76 -19.83 0.69
CA SER A 165 -11.72 -18.84 1.77
C SER A 165 -10.47 -17.98 1.59
N GLY A 166 -10.60 -16.66 1.57
CA GLY A 166 -9.45 -15.75 1.52
C GLY A 166 -9.55 -14.64 0.49
N GLY A 167 -8.71 -13.60 0.69
CA GLY A 167 -8.61 -12.41 -0.13
C GLY A 167 -7.15 -11.96 -0.30
N GLY A 168 -6.91 -10.88 -1.06
CA GLY A 168 -5.58 -10.29 -1.23
C GLY A 168 -4.58 -11.19 -1.97
N GLY A 169 -5.06 -12.16 -2.78
CA GLY A 169 -4.21 -12.99 -3.62
C GLY A 169 -3.50 -14.16 -2.94
N ARG A 170 -3.73 -14.38 -1.65
CA ARG A 170 -3.18 -15.53 -0.93
C ARG A 170 -3.91 -16.82 -1.33
N GLY A 171 -3.17 -17.94 -1.36
CA GLY A 171 -3.72 -19.25 -1.80
C GLY A 171 -4.07 -19.28 -3.28
N MET A 172 -3.35 -18.54 -4.13
CA MET A 172 -3.56 -18.49 -5.57
C MET A 172 -2.33 -19.00 -6.32
N ARG A 173 -2.56 -19.90 -7.31
CA ARG A 173 -1.50 -20.43 -8.19
C ARG A 173 -1.98 -20.50 -9.62
N VAL A 174 -1.11 -20.18 -10.56
CA VAL A 174 -1.37 -20.35 -11.99
C VAL A 174 -0.81 -21.70 -12.43
N ALA A 175 -1.66 -22.54 -13.01
CA ALA A 175 -1.23 -23.73 -13.72
C ALA A 175 -1.16 -23.44 -15.22
N GLU A 176 0.04 -23.38 -15.78
CA GLU A 176 0.27 -23.03 -17.18
C GLU A 176 -0.17 -24.14 -18.17
N ASN A 177 -0.08 -25.38 -17.70
CA ASN A 177 -0.41 -26.56 -18.48
C ASN A 177 -0.76 -27.74 -17.57
N LYS A 178 -1.27 -28.82 -18.16
CA LYS A 178 -1.67 -30.04 -17.46
C LYS A 178 -0.56 -30.64 -16.57
N LYS A 179 0.69 -30.66 -17.05
CA LYS A 179 1.82 -31.25 -16.30
C LYS A 179 2.10 -30.51 -14.98
N LYS A 180 1.87 -29.17 -14.93
CA LYS A 180 2.08 -28.35 -13.75
C LYS A 180 0.85 -28.27 -12.82
N PHE A 181 -0.31 -28.79 -13.25
CA PHE A 181 -1.56 -28.63 -12.52
C PHE A 181 -1.54 -29.27 -11.12
N SER A 182 -1.15 -30.56 -11.05
CA SER A 182 -1.17 -31.30 -9.77
C SER A 182 -0.29 -30.64 -8.71
N LEU A 183 0.92 -30.19 -9.07
CA LEU A 183 1.82 -29.49 -8.17
C LEU A 183 1.22 -28.14 -7.71
N ALA A 184 0.74 -27.34 -8.66
CA ALA A 184 0.15 -26.03 -8.36
C ALA A 184 -1.10 -26.16 -7.47
N PHE A 185 -1.92 -27.20 -7.68
CA PHE A 185 -3.07 -27.50 -6.85
C PHE A 185 -2.67 -27.87 -5.42
N GLN A 186 -1.68 -28.76 -5.25
CA GLN A 186 -1.20 -29.16 -3.94
C GLN A 186 -0.64 -27.97 -3.15
N GLU A 187 0.15 -27.12 -3.82
CA GLU A 187 0.70 -25.91 -3.20
C GLU A 187 -0.43 -24.94 -2.75
N ALA A 188 -1.37 -24.64 -3.66
CA ALA A 188 -2.51 -23.76 -3.33
C ALA A 188 -3.36 -24.30 -2.18
N SER A 189 -3.67 -25.62 -2.20
CA SER A 189 -4.47 -26.29 -1.18
C SER A 189 -3.76 -26.33 0.18
N ASN A 190 -2.44 -26.56 0.21
CA ASN A 190 -1.65 -26.55 1.44
C ASN A 190 -1.55 -25.13 2.04
N GLU A 191 -1.30 -24.13 1.20
CA GLU A 191 -1.29 -22.73 1.62
C GLU A 191 -2.67 -22.32 2.18
N ALA A 192 -3.75 -22.66 1.47
CA ALA A 192 -5.12 -22.41 1.91
C ALA A 192 -5.43 -23.04 3.27
N LYS A 193 -4.98 -24.29 3.50
CA LYS A 193 -5.13 -24.94 4.82
C LYS A 193 -4.38 -24.19 5.91
N THR A 194 -3.15 -23.76 5.63
CA THR A 194 -2.30 -23.10 6.62
C THR A 194 -2.84 -21.74 7.01
N ILE A 195 -3.31 -20.95 6.02
CA ILE A 195 -3.73 -19.55 6.25
C ILE A 195 -5.20 -19.48 6.71
N PHE A 196 -6.08 -20.27 6.08
CA PHE A 196 -7.53 -20.15 6.24
C PHE A 196 -8.18 -21.35 6.94
N ASN A 197 -7.38 -22.36 7.31
CA ASN A 197 -7.83 -23.65 7.85
C ASN A 197 -8.83 -24.39 6.92
N ASP A 198 -8.79 -24.10 5.61
CA ASP A 198 -9.66 -24.67 4.58
C ASP A 198 -8.85 -25.07 3.34
N LYS A 199 -8.91 -26.37 2.97
CA LYS A 199 -8.18 -26.91 1.80
C LYS A 199 -8.89 -26.72 0.46
N HIS A 200 -10.12 -26.23 0.49
CA HIS A 200 -10.96 -26.18 -0.69
C HIS A 200 -10.45 -25.15 -1.70
N CYS A 201 -10.24 -25.58 -2.94
CA CYS A 201 -9.80 -24.72 -4.04
C CYS A 201 -10.85 -24.67 -5.16
N LEU A 202 -10.90 -23.53 -5.81
CA LEU A 202 -11.67 -23.23 -7.01
C LEU A 202 -10.74 -23.22 -8.22
N LEU A 203 -11.23 -23.63 -9.38
CA LEU A 203 -10.50 -23.54 -10.66
C LEU A 203 -11.16 -22.52 -11.55
N GLU A 204 -10.39 -21.62 -12.15
CA GLU A 204 -10.90 -20.58 -13.04
C GLU A 204 -10.02 -20.40 -14.26
N LYS A 205 -10.62 -20.01 -15.39
CA LYS A 205 -9.87 -19.60 -16.57
C LYS A 205 -8.95 -18.45 -16.20
N TYR A 206 -7.65 -18.59 -16.47
CA TYR A 206 -6.72 -17.51 -16.29
C TYR A 206 -6.81 -16.50 -17.43
N ILE A 207 -6.86 -15.21 -17.11
CA ILE A 207 -6.95 -14.10 -18.07
C ILE A 207 -5.60 -13.38 -18.08
N PRO A 208 -4.74 -13.59 -19.09
CA PRO A 208 -3.38 -13.04 -19.09
C PRO A 208 -3.32 -11.53 -19.20
N LYS A 209 -4.19 -10.93 -20.01
CA LYS A 209 -4.32 -9.48 -20.18
C LYS A 209 -5.64 -9.04 -19.60
N ALA A 210 -5.63 -8.72 -18.32
CA ALA A 210 -6.82 -8.37 -17.58
C ALA A 210 -6.82 -6.90 -17.15
N ARG A 211 -8.02 -6.29 -17.12
CA ARG A 211 -8.28 -5.07 -16.36
C ARG A 211 -9.15 -5.40 -15.16
N HIS A 212 -8.91 -4.69 -14.08
CA HIS A 212 -9.69 -4.74 -12.86
C HIS A 212 -10.62 -3.52 -12.83
N ILE A 213 -11.88 -3.76 -13.11
CA ILE A 213 -12.94 -2.75 -13.13
C ILE A 213 -13.89 -3.06 -11.99
N GLU A 214 -14.38 -2.07 -11.30
CA GLU A 214 -15.29 -2.26 -10.19
C GLU A 214 -16.41 -1.22 -10.18
N ILE A 215 -17.58 -1.59 -9.65
CA ILE A 215 -18.75 -0.72 -9.55
C ILE A 215 -19.05 -0.45 -8.09
N GLN A 216 -19.04 0.83 -7.70
CA GLN A 216 -19.51 1.25 -6.39
C GLN A 216 -21.04 1.16 -6.34
N ILE A 217 -21.56 0.43 -5.36
CA ILE A 217 -23.00 0.40 -5.07
C ILE A 217 -23.30 1.03 -3.73
N PHE A 218 -24.52 1.52 -3.60
CA PHE A 218 -25.08 1.99 -2.34
C PHE A 218 -26.54 1.55 -2.23
N ALA A 219 -26.96 1.07 -1.05
CA ALA A 219 -28.30 0.56 -0.83
C ALA A 219 -28.84 0.96 0.55
N ASP A 220 -30.16 1.17 0.64
CA ASP A 220 -30.84 1.42 1.91
C ASP A 220 -31.72 0.23 2.33
N LYS A 221 -32.19 0.27 3.56
CA LYS A 221 -33.08 -0.77 4.14
C LYS A 221 -34.48 -0.81 3.49
N PHE A 222 -34.84 0.12 2.64
CA PHE A 222 -36.12 0.21 1.97
C PHE A 222 -36.10 -0.48 0.58
N GLY A 223 -34.94 -1.03 0.19
CA GLY A 223 -34.76 -1.72 -1.07
C GLY A 223 -34.34 -0.80 -2.23
N ASN A 224 -34.07 0.47 -1.97
CA ASN A 224 -33.47 1.34 -2.98
C ASN A 224 -32.00 0.98 -3.14
N VAL A 225 -31.55 0.82 -4.37
CA VAL A 225 -30.17 0.52 -4.72
C VAL A 225 -29.75 1.38 -5.89
N ILE A 226 -28.58 2.00 -5.80
CA ILE A 226 -27.98 2.81 -6.85
C ILE A 226 -26.53 2.37 -7.08
N HIS A 227 -25.98 2.69 -8.24
CA HIS A 227 -24.55 2.62 -8.48
C HIS A 227 -23.95 4.02 -8.61
N LEU A 228 -22.67 4.15 -8.20
CA LEU A 228 -21.90 5.40 -8.23
C LEU A 228 -20.76 5.29 -9.25
N PHE A 229 -21.07 4.66 -10.37
CA PHE A 229 -20.17 4.42 -11.49
C PHE A 229 -18.99 3.50 -11.20
N ASP A 230 -18.07 3.47 -12.14
CA ASP A 230 -16.96 2.56 -12.21
C ASP A 230 -15.65 3.19 -11.74
N ARG A 231 -14.76 2.30 -11.26
CA ARG A 231 -13.35 2.58 -11.02
C ARG A 231 -12.49 1.58 -11.78
N ASP A 232 -11.31 2.01 -12.19
CA ASP A 232 -10.24 1.14 -12.66
C ASP A 232 -9.17 0.98 -11.58
N CYS A 233 -8.87 -0.26 -11.25
CA CYS A 233 -7.87 -0.64 -10.25
C CYS A 233 -6.78 -1.55 -10.85
N SER A 234 -6.52 -1.42 -12.15
CA SER A 234 -5.58 -2.30 -12.88
C SER A 234 -4.12 -2.02 -12.54
N LEU A 235 -3.77 -0.80 -12.11
CA LEU A 235 -2.41 -0.49 -11.67
C LEU A 235 -2.17 -1.05 -10.26
N GLN A 236 -1.80 -2.32 -10.23
CA GLN A 236 -1.61 -3.08 -9.00
C GLN A 236 -0.32 -3.91 -9.04
N ARG A 237 0.16 -4.34 -7.89
CA ARG A 237 1.29 -5.23 -7.74
C ARG A 237 0.92 -6.37 -6.79
N ARG A 238 1.08 -7.61 -7.23
CA ARG A 238 0.67 -8.80 -6.44
C ARG A 238 -0.72 -8.62 -5.83
N GLN A 239 -1.66 -8.10 -6.63
CA GLN A 239 -3.06 -7.78 -6.27
C GLN A 239 -3.23 -6.65 -5.23
N GLN A 240 -2.18 -5.95 -4.86
CA GLN A 240 -2.25 -4.72 -4.10
C GLN A 240 -2.38 -3.54 -5.06
N LYS A 241 -3.49 -2.83 -4.98
CA LYS A 241 -3.77 -1.63 -5.78
C LYS A 241 -2.77 -0.52 -5.41
N VAL A 242 -2.26 0.22 -6.40
CA VAL A 242 -1.24 1.27 -6.23
C VAL A 242 -1.74 2.62 -6.75
N ILE A 243 -2.39 2.62 -7.91
CA ILE A 243 -3.08 3.78 -8.47
C ILE A 243 -4.47 3.31 -8.92
N GLU A 244 -5.48 4.08 -8.56
CA GLU A 244 -6.87 3.87 -8.94
C GLU A 244 -7.41 5.12 -9.62
N GLU A 245 -8.36 4.94 -10.55
CA GLU A 245 -8.99 6.05 -11.23
C GLU A 245 -10.49 5.85 -11.44
N ALA A 246 -11.21 6.95 -11.50
CA ALA A 246 -12.62 6.99 -11.84
C ALA A 246 -12.90 8.20 -12.78
N PRO A 247 -13.70 7.99 -13.84
CA PRO A 247 -14.17 6.71 -14.35
C PRO A 247 -13.05 5.87 -14.96
N SER A 248 -13.32 4.59 -15.28
CA SER A 248 -12.38 3.69 -15.94
C SER A 248 -12.08 4.17 -17.36
N PRO A 249 -10.79 4.26 -17.77
CA PRO A 249 -10.44 4.67 -19.14
C PRO A 249 -10.98 3.66 -20.16
N ASP A 250 -11.34 4.15 -21.37
CA ASP A 250 -11.83 3.36 -22.50
C ASP A 250 -13.11 2.55 -22.22
N LEU A 251 -13.78 2.78 -21.11
CA LEU A 251 -15.08 2.21 -20.81
C LEU A 251 -16.17 3.12 -21.40
N ASN A 252 -16.82 2.66 -22.49
CA ASN A 252 -17.90 3.41 -23.09
C ASN A 252 -19.18 3.37 -22.22
N ASP A 253 -20.11 4.29 -22.49
CA ASP A 253 -21.32 4.43 -21.67
C ASP A 253 -22.22 3.18 -21.74
N GLU A 254 -22.24 2.44 -22.87
CA GLU A 254 -23.01 1.20 -23.00
C GLU A 254 -22.52 0.16 -21.97
N ILE A 255 -21.20 -0.06 -21.89
CA ILE A 255 -20.62 -1.04 -20.98
C ILE A 255 -20.76 -0.54 -19.53
N ARG A 256 -20.55 0.75 -19.28
CA ARG A 256 -20.70 1.37 -17.95
C ARG A 256 -22.11 1.18 -17.41
N ASN A 257 -23.11 1.51 -18.19
CA ASN A 257 -24.51 1.36 -17.81
C ASN A 257 -24.87 -0.12 -17.61
N TYR A 258 -24.43 -1.00 -18.50
CA TYR A 258 -24.63 -2.43 -18.36
C TYR A 258 -24.06 -2.98 -17.05
N LEU A 259 -22.81 -2.65 -16.69
CA LEU A 259 -22.20 -3.08 -15.44
C LEU A 259 -22.89 -2.48 -14.21
N GLY A 260 -23.28 -1.20 -14.29
CA GLY A 260 -24.06 -0.52 -13.26
C GLY A 260 -25.39 -1.21 -12.98
N GLU A 261 -26.18 -1.47 -14.03
CA GLU A 261 -27.47 -2.16 -13.90
C GLU A 261 -27.34 -3.59 -13.36
N LEU A 262 -26.34 -4.34 -13.84
CA LEU A 262 -26.05 -5.67 -13.31
C LEU A 262 -25.70 -5.63 -11.82
N SER A 263 -24.91 -4.64 -11.41
CA SER A 263 -24.50 -4.46 -10.03
C SER A 263 -25.68 -4.09 -9.13
N VAL A 264 -26.58 -3.23 -9.60
CA VAL A 264 -27.83 -2.92 -8.89
C VAL A 264 -28.70 -4.16 -8.72
N LYS A 265 -28.92 -4.94 -9.79
CA LYS A 265 -29.70 -6.20 -9.74
C LYS A 265 -29.08 -7.20 -8.76
N ALA A 266 -27.76 -7.33 -8.79
CA ALA A 266 -27.02 -8.21 -7.86
C ALA A 266 -27.25 -7.81 -6.40
N ALA A 267 -27.08 -6.52 -6.08
CA ALA A 267 -27.29 -6.01 -4.73
C ALA A 267 -28.74 -6.18 -4.26
N GLN A 268 -29.73 -5.93 -5.14
CA GLN A 268 -31.15 -6.16 -4.84
C GLN A 268 -31.43 -7.64 -4.53
N SER A 269 -30.82 -8.57 -5.28
CA SER A 269 -31.06 -10.02 -5.10
C SER A 269 -30.65 -10.56 -3.73
N ILE A 270 -29.71 -9.87 -3.08
CA ILE A 270 -29.21 -10.23 -1.73
C ILE A 270 -29.74 -9.29 -0.65
N LYS A 271 -30.63 -8.35 -0.98
CA LYS A 271 -31.14 -7.29 -0.08
C LYS A 271 -29.99 -6.55 0.62
N TYR A 272 -29.04 -6.06 -0.20
CA TYR A 272 -27.88 -5.33 0.28
C TYR A 272 -28.27 -4.05 1.01
N GLU A 273 -27.46 -3.66 2.00
CA GLU A 273 -27.58 -2.39 2.73
C GLU A 273 -26.19 -1.77 2.95
N GLY A 274 -26.08 -0.46 2.82
CA GLY A 274 -24.84 0.31 2.97
C GLY A 274 -24.02 0.40 1.69
N ALA A 275 -22.74 0.73 1.87
CA ALA A 275 -21.75 0.81 0.79
C ALA A 275 -21.21 -0.58 0.44
N GLY A 276 -21.11 -0.89 -0.85
CA GLY A 276 -20.48 -2.11 -1.34
C GLY A 276 -19.86 -1.90 -2.71
N THR A 277 -19.00 -2.82 -3.10
CA THR A 277 -18.33 -2.77 -4.41
C THR A 277 -18.39 -4.13 -5.07
N ILE A 278 -18.80 -4.15 -6.34
CA ILE A 278 -18.78 -5.35 -7.17
C ILE A 278 -17.59 -5.27 -8.10
N GLU A 279 -16.65 -6.19 -7.94
CA GLU A 279 -15.41 -6.25 -8.70
C GLU A 279 -15.55 -7.16 -9.92
N PHE A 280 -15.04 -6.68 -11.05
CA PHE A 280 -15.03 -7.38 -12.32
C PHE A 280 -13.62 -7.52 -12.87
N ILE A 281 -13.36 -8.64 -13.54
CA ILE A 281 -12.18 -8.84 -14.36
C ILE A 281 -12.56 -8.81 -15.83
N ALA A 282 -11.95 -7.93 -16.61
CA ALA A 282 -12.18 -7.79 -18.04
C ALA A 282 -11.00 -8.34 -18.83
N ASP A 283 -11.25 -9.26 -19.77
CA ASP A 283 -10.24 -9.72 -20.74
C ASP A 283 -10.12 -8.68 -21.87
N ILE A 284 -8.96 -8.05 -21.94
CA ILE A 284 -8.64 -7.02 -22.93
C ILE A 284 -7.69 -7.51 -24.04
N GLY A 285 -7.44 -8.81 -24.16
CA GLY A 285 -6.52 -9.37 -25.15
C GLY A 285 -6.87 -9.00 -26.60
N ASN A 286 -8.16 -8.79 -26.89
CA ASN A 286 -8.67 -8.34 -28.18
C ASN A 286 -9.53 -7.06 -28.06
N GLY A 287 -9.15 -6.15 -27.16
CA GLY A 287 -9.94 -4.98 -26.82
C GLY A 287 -11.03 -5.26 -25.78
N LEU A 288 -11.54 -4.17 -25.17
CA LEU A 288 -12.58 -4.28 -24.15
C LEU A 288 -13.92 -4.65 -24.81
N ASN A 289 -14.56 -5.72 -24.30
CA ASN A 289 -15.84 -6.20 -24.78
C ASN A 289 -16.70 -6.67 -23.59
N LYS A 290 -17.98 -6.26 -23.54
CA LYS A 290 -18.89 -6.60 -22.43
C LYS A 290 -19.06 -8.12 -22.24
N SER A 291 -18.96 -8.93 -23.31
CA SER A 291 -19.07 -10.38 -23.22
C SER A 291 -17.86 -11.05 -22.54
N LYS A 292 -16.77 -10.31 -22.32
CA LYS A 292 -15.54 -10.77 -21.69
C LYS A 292 -15.25 -10.06 -20.35
N ILE A 293 -16.29 -9.52 -19.73
CA ILE A 293 -16.22 -8.92 -18.39
C ILE A 293 -16.93 -9.87 -17.43
N TYR A 294 -16.24 -10.31 -16.38
CA TYR A 294 -16.72 -11.34 -15.48
C TYR A 294 -16.69 -10.85 -14.04
N PHE A 295 -17.70 -11.22 -13.27
CA PHE A 295 -17.74 -11.02 -11.81
C PHE A 295 -16.57 -11.75 -11.16
N MET A 296 -15.85 -11.06 -10.31
CA MET A 296 -14.73 -11.56 -9.55
C MET A 296 -15.11 -11.80 -8.09
N GLU A 297 -15.49 -10.75 -7.38
CA GLU A 297 -15.94 -10.79 -5.99
C GLU A 297 -16.79 -9.55 -5.65
N MET A 298 -17.42 -9.57 -4.48
CA MET A 298 -18.13 -8.43 -3.91
C MET A 298 -17.55 -8.09 -2.55
N ASN A 299 -17.09 -6.86 -2.41
CA ASN A 299 -16.65 -6.34 -1.12
C ASN A 299 -17.82 -5.69 -0.40
N THR A 300 -18.16 -6.27 0.78
CA THR A 300 -19.33 -5.87 1.57
C THR A 300 -19.00 -4.73 2.56
N ARG A 301 -18.26 -3.76 2.10
CA ARG A 301 -17.73 -2.64 2.88
C ARG A 301 -17.39 -1.46 1.99
N ILE A 302 -17.01 -0.34 2.60
CA ILE A 302 -16.35 0.74 1.88
C ILE A 302 -14.95 0.29 1.40
N GLN A 303 -14.51 0.72 0.25
CA GLN A 303 -13.19 0.43 -0.32
C GLN A 303 -12.18 1.54 0.02
N VAL A 304 -10.87 1.23 -0.05
CA VAL A 304 -9.80 2.22 0.16
C VAL A 304 -9.93 3.35 -0.86
N GLU A 305 -10.18 3.01 -2.11
CA GLU A 305 -10.26 3.86 -3.31
C GLU A 305 -11.60 4.59 -3.50
N HIS A 306 -12.53 4.53 -2.51
CA HIS A 306 -13.79 5.26 -2.60
C HIS A 306 -13.64 6.78 -2.85
N PRO A 307 -12.52 7.45 -2.47
CA PRO A 307 -12.37 8.89 -2.69
C PRO A 307 -12.39 9.30 -4.16
N VAL A 308 -11.99 8.43 -5.11
CA VAL A 308 -12.09 8.79 -6.54
C VAL A 308 -13.55 8.83 -7.00
N THR A 309 -14.40 7.96 -6.46
CA THR A 309 -15.86 8.02 -6.67
C THR A 309 -16.45 9.27 -6.06
N GLU A 310 -16.10 9.59 -4.79
CA GLU A 310 -16.53 10.83 -4.14
C GLU A 310 -16.20 12.07 -5.00
N ALA A 311 -14.98 12.09 -5.57
CA ALA A 311 -14.50 13.23 -6.34
C ALA A 311 -15.29 13.44 -7.65
N ILE A 312 -15.63 12.37 -8.39
CA ILE A 312 -16.35 12.49 -9.65
C ILE A 312 -17.88 12.64 -9.47
N THR A 313 -18.43 12.23 -8.33
CA THR A 313 -19.87 12.30 -8.04
C THR A 313 -20.25 13.40 -7.07
N SER A 314 -19.27 14.10 -6.49
CA SER A 314 -19.48 15.12 -5.45
C SER A 314 -20.27 14.60 -4.23
N THR A 315 -20.03 13.32 -3.85
CA THR A 315 -20.67 12.65 -2.71
C THR A 315 -19.71 12.47 -1.55
N ASP A 316 -20.22 12.24 -0.34
CA ASP A 316 -19.45 11.84 0.84
C ASP A 316 -19.95 10.46 1.30
N LEU A 317 -19.26 9.40 0.87
CA LEU A 317 -19.75 8.03 1.05
C LEU A 317 -19.72 7.57 2.51
N ILE A 318 -18.84 8.08 3.32
CA ILE A 318 -18.81 7.79 4.77
C ILE A 318 -20.01 8.45 5.46
N THR A 319 -20.31 9.69 5.10
CA THR A 319 -21.53 10.37 5.57
C THR A 319 -22.78 9.58 5.17
N TRP A 320 -22.86 9.11 3.94
CA TRP A 320 -23.99 8.28 3.48
C TRP A 320 -24.10 6.95 4.25
N GLN A 321 -22.97 6.29 4.55
CA GLN A 321 -22.99 5.07 5.38
C GLN A 321 -23.60 5.34 6.76
N LEU A 322 -23.24 6.44 7.40
CA LEU A 322 -23.76 6.83 8.71
C LEU A 322 -25.26 7.15 8.65
N GLU A 323 -25.69 7.87 7.64
CA GLU A 323 -27.11 8.22 7.45
C GLU A 323 -27.98 6.99 7.18
N ILE A 324 -27.52 6.04 6.36
CA ILE A 324 -28.24 4.79 6.09
C ILE A 324 -28.30 3.93 7.35
N ALA A 325 -27.18 3.78 8.07
CA ALA A 325 -27.15 3.05 9.32
C ALA A 325 -28.07 3.67 10.40
N ASP A 326 -28.26 5.00 10.36
CA ASP A 326 -29.22 5.74 11.18
C ASP A 326 -30.70 5.53 10.76
N GLY A 327 -30.91 4.77 9.67
CA GLY A 327 -32.22 4.41 9.18
C GLY A 327 -32.83 5.33 8.13
N LYS A 328 -32.05 6.26 7.57
CA LYS A 328 -32.53 7.14 6.48
C LYS A 328 -32.56 6.40 5.15
N LYS A 329 -33.29 6.98 4.19
CA LYS A 329 -33.25 6.57 2.78
C LYS A 329 -31.97 7.05 2.13
N LEU A 330 -31.64 6.49 0.96
CA LEU A 330 -30.57 6.99 0.11
C LEU A 330 -30.71 8.50 -0.11
N PRO A 331 -29.59 9.27 0.04
CA PRO A 331 -29.60 10.72 -0.12
C PRO A 331 -29.89 11.21 -1.54
N ALA A 332 -29.74 10.33 -2.54
CA ALA A 332 -29.95 10.65 -3.96
C ALA A 332 -30.57 9.46 -4.71
N LEU A 333 -31.26 9.74 -5.81
CA LEU A 333 -31.74 8.75 -6.78
C LEU A 333 -30.65 8.54 -7.87
N GLN A 334 -30.73 7.43 -8.60
CA GLN A 334 -29.77 7.14 -9.67
C GLN A 334 -29.62 8.27 -10.70
N ASN A 335 -30.74 8.90 -11.08
CA ASN A 335 -30.75 9.97 -12.09
C ASN A 335 -30.20 11.31 -11.59
N ASP A 336 -30.02 11.47 -10.28
CA ASP A 336 -29.48 12.70 -9.68
C ASP A 336 -27.92 12.67 -9.67
N ILE A 337 -27.33 11.50 -9.96
CA ILE A 337 -25.89 11.30 -9.85
C ILE A 337 -25.28 11.31 -11.24
N ASN A 338 -24.31 12.20 -11.44
CA ASN A 338 -23.62 12.37 -12.70
C ASN A 338 -22.10 12.30 -12.50
N ILE A 339 -21.38 11.86 -13.55
CA ILE A 339 -19.93 11.94 -13.60
C ILE A 339 -19.51 13.38 -13.91
N ASN A 340 -18.69 13.95 -13.05
CA ASN A 340 -18.06 15.25 -13.27
C ASN A 340 -16.53 15.08 -13.31
N GLY A 341 -15.96 15.23 -14.50
CA GLY A 341 -14.52 15.17 -14.71
C GLY A 341 -13.92 13.76 -14.49
N TRP A 342 -12.72 13.72 -13.94
CA TRP A 342 -11.91 12.52 -13.74
C TRP A 342 -11.13 12.62 -12.44
N ALA A 343 -11.06 11.54 -11.67
CA ALA A 343 -10.27 11.48 -10.45
C ALA A 343 -9.27 10.33 -10.48
N ILE A 344 -8.10 10.57 -9.89
CA ILE A 344 -7.05 9.55 -9.74
C ILE A 344 -6.54 9.59 -8.30
N GLU A 345 -6.42 8.42 -7.69
CA GLU A 345 -5.82 8.22 -6.38
C GLU A 345 -4.48 7.51 -6.51
N ALA A 346 -3.50 7.92 -5.72
CA ALA A 346 -2.24 7.21 -5.53
C ALA A 346 -2.06 6.85 -4.06
N ARG A 347 -1.69 5.59 -3.80
CA ARG A 347 -1.40 5.11 -2.45
C ARG A 347 0.08 5.27 -2.14
N LEU A 348 0.40 6.12 -1.18
CA LEU A 348 1.74 6.30 -0.68
C LEU A 348 2.02 5.30 0.44
N TYR A 349 2.99 4.42 0.21
CA TYR A 349 3.38 3.36 1.14
C TYR A 349 4.82 3.54 1.65
N ALA A 350 5.06 3.11 2.90
CA ALA A 350 6.40 2.93 3.45
C ALA A 350 6.98 1.61 2.91
N GLU A 351 7.54 1.63 1.70
CA GLU A 351 8.06 0.45 0.99
C GLU A 351 9.33 0.80 0.21
N ASN A 352 10.31 -0.09 0.25
CA ASN A 352 11.50 0.02 -0.58
C ASN A 352 11.29 -0.72 -1.90
N VAL A 353 10.98 0.02 -2.96
CA VAL A 353 10.70 -0.50 -4.30
C VAL A 353 11.90 -1.27 -4.86
N ASN A 354 13.13 -0.78 -4.64
CA ASN A 354 14.36 -1.39 -5.14
C ASN A 354 14.72 -2.70 -4.42
N LYS A 355 14.21 -2.89 -3.19
CA LYS A 355 14.32 -4.13 -2.41
C LYS A 355 13.02 -4.96 -2.51
N GLN A 356 12.49 -5.16 -3.72
CA GLN A 356 11.29 -5.95 -4.00
C GLN A 356 10.05 -5.50 -3.21
N PHE A 357 9.92 -4.18 -2.96
CA PHE A 357 8.85 -3.56 -2.19
C PHE A 357 8.83 -4.00 -0.73
N LEU A 358 9.98 -4.23 -0.15
CA LEU A 358 10.10 -4.55 1.25
C LEU A 358 9.49 -3.42 2.08
N PRO A 359 8.48 -3.70 2.94
CA PRO A 359 7.92 -2.70 3.83
C PRO A 359 8.98 -2.11 4.74
N GLN A 360 8.82 -0.83 5.04
CA GLN A 360 9.76 -0.07 5.86
C GLN A 360 9.10 0.32 7.18
N SER A 361 9.85 0.20 8.26
CA SER A 361 9.47 0.70 9.57
C SER A 361 10.46 1.77 10.01
N GLY A 362 9.99 2.74 10.80
CA GLY A 362 10.85 3.80 11.27
C GLY A 362 10.11 5.05 11.70
N LYS A 363 10.85 5.98 12.30
CA LYS A 363 10.30 7.26 12.74
C LYS A 363 10.36 8.27 11.59
N ILE A 364 9.23 8.89 11.32
CA ILE A 364 9.13 10.03 10.38
C ILE A 364 9.60 11.28 11.12
N TYR A 365 10.76 11.81 10.77
CA TYR A 365 11.28 13.03 11.38
C TYR A 365 11.03 14.28 10.53
N HIS A 366 10.65 14.11 9.27
CA HIS A 366 10.18 15.18 8.39
C HIS A 366 9.02 14.69 7.53
N LEU A 367 7.97 15.50 7.47
CA LEU A 367 6.78 15.25 6.66
C LEU A 367 6.21 16.60 6.23
N LYS A 368 6.17 16.83 4.95
CA LYS A 368 5.57 18.03 4.38
C LYS A 368 4.71 17.65 3.17
N PHE A 369 3.43 17.91 3.30
CA PHE A 369 2.50 17.84 2.19
C PHE A 369 2.33 19.23 1.56
N PRO A 370 2.22 19.34 0.23
CA PRO A 370 1.98 20.59 -0.45
C PRO A 370 0.73 21.31 0.07
N ASN A 371 0.76 22.64 0.06
CA ASN A 371 -0.36 23.44 0.52
C ASN A 371 -1.58 23.27 -0.42
N ILE A 372 -2.71 22.84 0.14
CA ILE A 372 -3.97 22.61 -0.58
C ILE A 372 -4.45 23.90 -1.28
N SER A 373 -4.17 25.09 -0.74
CA SER A 373 -4.54 26.34 -1.41
C SER A 373 -3.86 26.57 -2.77
N LYS A 374 -2.70 25.96 -3.00
CA LYS A 374 -2.00 25.95 -4.29
C LYS A 374 -2.42 24.76 -5.17
N HIS A 375 -2.98 23.74 -4.58
CA HIS A 375 -3.37 22.47 -5.22
C HIS A 375 -4.83 22.12 -4.91
N PHE A 376 -5.74 23.08 -5.12
CA PHE A 376 -7.17 22.95 -4.78
C PHE A 376 -7.87 21.76 -5.47
N ASN A 377 -7.27 21.22 -6.54
CA ASN A 377 -7.73 20.01 -7.22
C ASN A 377 -7.22 18.71 -6.59
N CYS A 378 -6.44 18.80 -5.50
CA CYS A 378 -5.91 17.64 -4.81
C CYS A 378 -6.42 17.58 -3.38
N LYS A 379 -6.65 16.36 -2.89
CA LYS A 379 -7.02 16.03 -1.52
C LYS A 379 -6.05 15.00 -0.98
N ILE A 380 -5.74 15.09 0.30
CA ILE A 380 -4.96 14.08 1.00
C ILE A 380 -5.78 13.46 2.12
N GLU A 381 -5.71 12.15 2.24
CA GLU A 381 -6.24 11.39 3.36
C GLU A 381 -5.07 10.65 4.01
N THR A 382 -4.75 11.00 5.24
CA THR A 382 -3.64 10.44 6.00
C THR A 382 -4.01 10.25 7.47
N GLY A 383 -3.39 9.27 8.09
CA GLY A 383 -3.49 8.97 9.52
C GLY A 383 -2.18 9.19 10.27
N ILE A 384 -1.19 9.85 9.65
CA ILE A 384 0.13 10.06 10.22
C ILE A 384 0.49 11.55 10.29
N GLN A 385 1.42 11.87 11.19
CA GLN A 385 1.99 13.19 11.39
C GLN A 385 3.49 13.13 11.68
N ILE A 386 4.16 14.29 11.69
CA ILE A 386 5.58 14.36 12.03
C ILE A 386 5.81 13.80 13.43
N GLY A 387 6.80 12.92 13.55
CA GLY A 387 7.15 12.29 14.82
C GLY A 387 6.57 10.90 15.00
N ASP A 388 5.58 10.52 14.19
CA ASP A 388 4.99 9.18 14.21
C ASP A 388 6.01 8.10 13.81
N TYR A 389 5.76 6.89 14.28
CA TYR A 389 6.53 5.71 13.95
C TYR A 389 5.71 4.75 13.10
N ILE A 390 6.17 4.45 11.88
CA ILE A 390 5.60 3.39 11.05
C ILE A 390 6.04 2.06 11.64
N THR A 391 5.08 1.30 12.16
CA THR A 391 5.33 0.05 12.87
C THR A 391 5.29 -1.15 11.91
N PRO A 392 6.01 -2.23 12.19
CA PRO A 392 5.97 -3.46 11.38
C PRO A 392 4.67 -4.28 11.59
N PHE A 393 3.81 -3.86 12.53
CA PHE A 393 2.62 -4.65 12.93
C PHE A 393 1.40 -4.39 12.07
N TYR A 394 1.33 -3.25 11.40
CA TYR A 394 0.16 -2.78 10.67
C TYR A 394 0.48 -2.48 9.21
N ASP A 395 -0.54 -2.09 8.46
CA ASP A 395 -0.43 -1.71 7.06
C ASP A 395 0.55 -0.53 6.88
N PRO A 396 1.49 -0.58 5.93
CA PRO A 396 2.50 0.47 5.73
C PRO A 396 1.96 1.70 4.98
N MET A 397 0.66 1.83 4.75
CA MET A 397 0.09 2.97 4.03
C MET A 397 0.21 4.26 4.83
N ILE A 398 0.87 5.24 4.23
CA ILE A 398 1.12 6.57 4.80
C ILE A 398 -0.04 7.51 4.50
N ALA A 399 -0.44 7.55 3.24
CA ALA A 399 -1.47 8.47 2.76
C ALA A 399 -2.08 7.98 1.44
N LYS A 400 -3.28 8.50 1.15
CA LYS A 400 -3.88 8.50 -0.17
C LYS A 400 -3.87 9.91 -0.71
N ILE A 401 -3.40 10.09 -1.91
CA ILE A 401 -3.39 11.38 -2.60
C ILE A 401 -4.35 11.29 -3.77
N ILE A 402 -5.38 12.12 -3.76
CA ILE A 402 -6.45 12.12 -4.73
C ILE A 402 -6.39 13.42 -5.52
N ALA A 403 -6.40 13.35 -6.85
CA ALA A 403 -6.50 14.51 -7.71
C ALA A 403 -7.74 14.41 -8.60
N HIS A 404 -8.47 15.52 -8.73
CA HIS A 404 -9.62 15.66 -9.61
C HIS A 404 -9.35 16.70 -10.69
N GLY A 405 -9.72 16.40 -11.92
CA GLY A 405 -9.56 17.31 -13.07
C GLY A 405 -10.76 17.22 -14.03
N ASN A 406 -10.92 18.23 -14.87
CA ASN A 406 -11.98 18.25 -15.89
C ASN A 406 -11.85 17.10 -16.91
N ASN A 407 -10.69 16.48 -17.00
CA ASN A 407 -10.41 15.30 -17.82
C ASN A 407 -9.24 14.51 -17.20
N ARG A 408 -9.01 13.31 -17.73
CA ARG A 408 -7.98 12.39 -17.25
C ARG A 408 -6.58 12.99 -17.25
N ASN A 409 -6.19 13.68 -18.32
CA ASN A 409 -4.85 14.27 -18.43
C ASN A 409 -4.62 15.38 -17.39
N ALA A 410 -5.64 16.17 -17.10
CA ALA A 410 -5.59 17.19 -16.04
C ALA A 410 -5.43 16.52 -14.66
N ALA A 411 -6.19 15.47 -14.35
CA ALA A 411 -6.09 14.73 -13.10
C ALA A 411 -4.69 14.11 -12.92
N ILE A 412 -4.13 13.45 -13.96
CA ILE A 412 -2.77 12.92 -13.96
C ILE A 412 -1.74 14.03 -13.67
N LYS A 413 -1.88 15.18 -14.36
CA LYS A 413 -0.97 16.32 -14.18
C LYS A 413 -1.03 16.87 -12.75
N TYR A 414 -2.23 17.04 -12.19
CA TYR A 414 -2.40 17.57 -10.84
C TYR A 414 -1.83 16.60 -9.79
N LEU A 415 -2.15 15.30 -9.90
CA LEU A 415 -1.62 14.29 -9.00
C LEU A 415 -0.09 14.25 -9.05
N LYS A 416 0.48 14.21 -10.25
CA LYS A 416 1.94 14.21 -10.43
C LYS A 416 2.58 15.43 -9.79
N ASN A 417 2.07 16.63 -10.06
CA ASN A 417 2.64 17.87 -9.52
C ASN A 417 2.58 17.85 -7.97
N TYR A 418 1.48 17.39 -7.40
CA TYR A 418 1.35 17.25 -5.95
C TYR A 418 2.37 16.28 -5.37
N LEU A 419 2.52 15.09 -5.98
CA LEU A 419 3.50 14.09 -5.53
C LEU A 419 4.95 14.59 -5.59
N CYS A 420 5.29 15.40 -6.60
CA CYS A 420 6.63 15.97 -6.76
C CYS A 420 7.02 16.96 -5.65
N GLU A 421 6.07 17.52 -4.92
CA GLU A 421 6.30 18.48 -3.84
C GLU A 421 6.20 17.84 -2.43
N ILE A 422 5.91 16.53 -2.34
CA ILE A 422 5.88 15.80 -1.07
C ILE A 422 7.30 15.59 -0.58
N GLU A 423 7.57 15.96 0.67
CA GLU A 423 8.83 15.71 1.35
C GLU A 423 8.61 14.78 2.54
N ILE A 424 9.28 13.62 2.55
CA ILE A 424 9.25 12.66 3.67
C ILE A 424 10.66 12.18 3.94
N ALA A 425 11.08 12.25 5.22
CA ALA A 425 12.35 11.70 5.65
C ALA A 425 12.19 10.85 6.93
N GLY A 426 13.01 9.80 7.02
CA GLY A 426 13.02 8.82 8.11
C GLY A 426 12.66 7.41 7.69
N ILE A 427 11.98 7.26 6.57
CA ILE A 427 11.59 5.99 5.96
C ILE A 427 11.67 6.06 4.44
N THR A 428 11.96 4.95 3.80
CA THR A 428 11.86 4.84 2.34
C THR A 428 10.41 4.61 1.94
N THR A 429 9.98 5.26 0.84
CA THR A 429 8.61 5.18 0.34
C THR A 429 8.56 4.83 -1.14
N ASN A 430 7.38 4.49 -1.65
CA ASN A 430 7.13 4.25 -3.07
C ASN A 430 6.90 5.55 -3.88
N LEU A 431 7.17 6.75 -3.33
CA LEU A 431 6.88 8.04 -3.95
C LEU A 431 7.46 8.17 -5.37
N ASN A 432 8.74 7.82 -5.53
CA ASN A 432 9.41 7.88 -6.83
C ASN A 432 8.73 6.97 -7.88
N LEU A 433 8.29 5.77 -7.46
CA LEU A 433 7.54 4.85 -8.32
C LEU A 433 6.22 5.49 -8.79
N LEU A 434 5.46 6.11 -7.87
CA LEU A 434 4.19 6.77 -8.21
C LEU A 434 4.38 7.87 -9.25
N ILE A 435 5.42 8.69 -9.10
CA ILE A 435 5.76 9.77 -10.06
C ILE A 435 6.13 9.18 -11.43
N ARG A 436 6.89 8.07 -11.48
CA ARG A 436 7.27 7.41 -12.73
C ARG A 436 6.12 6.75 -13.42
N LEU A 437 5.23 6.09 -12.68
CA LEU A 437 3.99 5.54 -13.21
C LEU A 437 3.20 6.63 -13.93
N LEU A 438 2.95 7.77 -13.29
CA LEU A 438 2.20 8.89 -13.89
C LEU A 438 2.92 9.55 -15.09
N ASN A 439 4.24 9.34 -15.23
CA ASN A 439 5.00 9.79 -16.39
C ASN A 439 4.98 8.81 -17.55
N HIS A 440 4.66 7.53 -17.30
CA HIS A 440 4.72 6.48 -18.32
C HIS A 440 3.71 6.73 -19.44
N LYS A 441 4.15 6.53 -20.69
CA LYS A 441 3.32 6.80 -21.88
C LYS A 441 2.05 5.97 -21.92
N ASP A 442 2.14 4.68 -21.61
CA ASP A 442 1.01 3.75 -21.68
C ASP A 442 -0.04 4.06 -20.61
N ILE A 443 0.38 4.53 -19.42
CA ILE A 443 -0.53 5.00 -18.39
C ILE A 443 -1.26 6.26 -18.85
N LYS A 444 -0.55 7.21 -19.46
CA LYS A 444 -1.18 8.41 -20.04
C LYS A 444 -2.20 8.07 -21.12
N GLN A 445 -1.98 6.99 -21.86
CA GLN A 445 -2.88 6.50 -22.92
C GLN A 445 -4.01 5.59 -22.38
N GLY A 446 -4.00 5.21 -21.08
CA GLY A 446 -4.98 4.26 -20.53
C GLY A 446 -4.68 2.78 -20.88
N ALA A 447 -3.59 2.50 -21.58
CA ALA A 447 -3.22 1.16 -22.04
C ALA A 447 -2.54 0.34 -20.93
N VAL A 448 -3.30 0.02 -19.88
CA VAL A 448 -2.78 -0.69 -18.71
C VAL A 448 -3.51 -2.02 -18.49
N ASN A 449 -2.83 -2.96 -17.82
CA ASN A 449 -3.37 -4.23 -17.38
C ASN A 449 -2.89 -4.54 -15.96
N THR A 450 -3.45 -5.58 -15.32
CA THR A 450 -3.13 -5.94 -13.93
C THR A 450 -1.68 -6.39 -13.69
N LYS A 451 -0.91 -6.67 -14.74
CA LYS A 451 0.52 -7.03 -14.68
C LYS A 451 1.44 -5.86 -15.06
N PHE A 452 0.90 -4.69 -15.40
CA PHE A 452 1.66 -3.58 -15.95
C PHE A 452 2.90 -3.23 -15.14
N ILE A 453 2.76 -3.13 -13.82
CA ILE A 453 3.88 -2.78 -12.92
C ILE A 453 4.95 -3.89 -12.94
N GLU A 454 4.55 -5.15 -12.91
CA GLU A 454 5.48 -6.29 -12.94
C GLU A 454 6.24 -6.38 -14.27
N GLU A 455 5.53 -6.19 -15.38
CA GLU A 455 6.09 -6.22 -16.73
C GLU A 455 7.08 -5.08 -17.01
N ASN A 456 6.90 -3.93 -16.34
CA ASN A 456 7.71 -2.73 -16.52
C ASN A 456 8.62 -2.43 -15.33
N ILE A 457 8.79 -3.35 -14.39
CA ILE A 457 9.47 -3.09 -13.11
C ILE A 457 10.88 -2.53 -13.29
N LEU A 458 11.67 -3.06 -14.22
CA LEU A 458 13.05 -2.62 -14.46
C LEU A 458 13.13 -1.14 -14.89
N SER A 459 12.19 -0.67 -15.71
CA SER A 459 12.13 0.72 -16.15
C SER A 459 11.57 1.64 -15.05
N LEU A 460 10.68 1.12 -14.21
CA LEU A 460 10.05 1.85 -13.12
C LEU A 460 10.94 1.96 -11.87
N THR A 461 11.93 1.07 -11.71
CA THR A 461 12.85 1.04 -10.56
C THR A 461 14.25 1.55 -10.89
N LYS A 462 14.54 1.90 -12.14
CA LYS A 462 15.86 2.40 -12.53
C LYS A 462 16.07 3.83 -11.96
N ASP A 463 16.50 3.87 -10.71
CA ASP A 463 16.84 5.09 -9.98
C ASP A 463 18.30 5.45 -10.23
N GLU A 464 18.57 6.22 -11.27
CA GLU A 464 19.83 6.94 -11.34
C GLU A 464 19.53 8.41 -11.00
N VAL A 465 19.94 8.84 -9.81
CA VAL A 465 19.96 10.26 -9.48
C VAL A 465 20.93 10.95 -10.44
N ASP A 466 20.48 12.03 -11.05
CA ASP A 466 21.33 12.82 -11.98
C ASP A 466 22.64 13.23 -11.32
N ASN A 467 23.73 13.16 -12.06
CA ASN A 467 25.05 13.53 -11.56
C ASN A 467 25.11 14.99 -11.10
N ASP A 468 24.35 15.89 -11.73
CA ASP A 468 24.18 17.29 -11.30
C ASP A 468 23.64 17.38 -9.86
N LEU A 469 22.63 16.57 -9.54
CA LEU A 469 22.02 16.53 -8.21
C LEU A 469 22.94 15.84 -7.18
N LYS A 470 23.66 14.80 -7.57
CA LYS A 470 24.70 14.16 -6.71
C LYS A 470 25.79 15.16 -6.34
N ALA A 471 26.26 15.94 -7.32
CA ALA A 471 27.26 16.96 -7.09
C ALA A 471 26.73 18.10 -6.18
N LEU A 472 25.49 18.55 -6.39
CA LEU A 472 24.86 19.57 -5.55
C LEU A 472 24.64 19.05 -4.11
N ALA A 473 24.25 17.78 -3.95
CA ALA A 473 24.12 17.12 -2.65
C ALA A 473 25.47 17.06 -1.91
N ALA A 474 26.57 16.77 -2.61
CA ALA A 474 27.91 16.78 -2.02
C ALA A 474 28.29 18.15 -1.42
N ILE A 475 27.86 19.27 -2.02
CA ILE A 475 28.05 20.61 -1.46
C ILE A 475 27.29 20.76 -0.14
N VAL A 476 26.05 20.29 -0.05
CA VAL A 476 25.26 20.34 1.18
C VAL A 476 25.95 19.56 2.28
N VAL A 477 26.30 18.29 2.00
CA VAL A 477 26.97 17.41 2.98
C VAL A 477 28.27 18.06 3.47
N PHE A 478 29.07 18.59 2.55
CA PHE A 478 30.33 19.26 2.88
C PHE A 478 30.14 20.48 3.79
N LYS A 479 29.21 21.39 3.44
CA LYS A 479 28.92 22.59 4.25
C LYS A 479 28.35 22.22 5.62
N GLU A 480 27.45 21.26 5.69
CA GLU A 480 26.86 20.77 6.95
C GLU A 480 27.85 20.06 7.89
N LEU A 481 28.88 19.42 7.37
CA LEU A 481 29.95 18.81 8.16
C LEU A 481 30.92 19.87 8.69
N LYS A 482 31.10 20.96 7.97
CA LYS A 482 32.04 22.03 8.35
C LYS A 482 31.43 23.07 9.31
N THR A 483 30.13 23.28 9.32
CA THR A 483 29.46 24.11 10.35
C THR A 483 29.63 23.54 11.77
N ILE A 484 29.98 22.25 11.90
CA ILE A 484 30.31 21.63 13.19
C ILE A 484 31.75 21.95 13.65
N SER A 485 32.66 22.24 12.72
CA SER A 485 34.03 22.66 13.00
C SER A 485 34.15 24.16 12.74
N SER A 486 34.00 24.98 13.76
CA SER A 486 34.05 26.45 13.71
C SER A 486 35.13 26.98 12.73
N GLU A 487 34.72 27.94 11.92
CA GLU A 487 35.45 29.11 11.47
C GLU A 487 35.43 29.43 9.97
N ASN A 488 35.30 30.72 9.70
CA ASN A 488 35.23 31.43 8.42
C ASN A 488 36.50 31.35 7.55
N SER A 489 37.42 30.39 7.78
CA SER A 489 38.73 30.32 7.11
C SER A 489 38.78 29.43 5.86
N LEU A 490 37.63 28.90 5.41
CA LEU A 490 37.58 27.90 4.32
C LEU A 490 37.86 28.46 2.93
N ASP A 491 37.62 29.73 2.74
CA ASP A 491 37.69 30.40 1.43
C ASP A 491 39.03 31.13 1.23
N TRP A 492 39.97 31.04 2.20
CA TRP A 492 41.28 31.67 2.08
C TRP A 492 42.30 30.69 1.51
N TYR A 493 42.87 31.01 0.39
CA TYR A 493 44.00 30.31 -0.20
C TYR A 493 44.96 31.31 -0.85
N MET A 494 46.28 31.00 -0.79
CA MET A 494 47.29 31.93 -1.31
C MET A 494 47.57 31.77 -2.80
N TRP A 495 47.53 30.56 -3.35
CA TRP A 495 47.90 30.29 -4.74
C TRP A 495 46.91 29.42 -5.51
N LYS A 496 46.35 28.39 -4.87
CA LYS A 496 45.38 27.47 -5.46
C LYS A 496 44.29 27.11 -4.44
N PRO A 497 43.05 26.93 -4.91
CA PRO A 497 41.97 26.48 -4.03
C PRO A 497 42.33 25.18 -3.31
N ASN A 498 41.95 25.07 -2.03
CA ASN A 498 42.06 23.83 -1.29
C ASN A 498 41.12 22.78 -1.85
N VAL A 499 41.58 21.56 -2.01
CA VAL A 499 40.81 20.43 -2.48
C VAL A 499 40.45 19.54 -1.27
N TYR A 500 39.18 19.39 -1.03
CA TYR A 500 38.66 18.59 0.08
C TYR A 500 38.07 17.29 -0.44
N PRO A 501 38.57 16.11 0.01
CA PRO A 501 37.92 14.85 -0.31
C PRO A 501 36.66 14.67 0.53
N LEU A 502 35.60 14.15 -0.09
CA LEU A 502 34.34 13.81 0.56
C LEU A 502 33.87 12.45 0.05
N ASN A 503 33.69 11.50 0.96
CA ASN A 503 33.12 10.19 0.63
C ASN A 503 31.72 10.08 1.23
N ILE A 504 30.75 9.80 0.38
CA ILE A 504 29.36 9.58 0.79
C ILE A 504 28.78 8.37 0.06
N VAL A 505 27.84 7.71 0.69
CA VAL A 505 27.07 6.61 0.08
C VAL A 505 25.77 7.20 -0.47
N ILE A 506 25.55 7.06 -1.76
CA ILE A 506 24.29 7.41 -2.44
C ILE A 506 23.82 6.17 -3.19
N GLU A 507 22.55 5.78 -3.02
CA GLU A 507 21.96 4.60 -3.69
C GLU A 507 22.80 3.31 -3.46
N ASP A 508 23.21 3.07 -2.23
CA ASP A 508 24.08 1.95 -1.81
C ASP A 508 25.46 1.91 -2.50
N LYS A 509 25.89 3.01 -3.18
CA LYS A 509 27.21 3.13 -3.82
C LYS A 509 28.08 4.12 -3.08
N ASP A 510 29.31 3.73 -2.73
CA ASP A 510 30.32 4.64 -2.20
C ASP A 510 30.82 5.55 -3.34
N ILE A 511 30.65 6.86 -3.19
CA ILE A 511 31.06 7.86 -4.17
C ILE A 511 32.06 8.81 -3.52
N SER A 512 33.21 9.01 -4.19
CA SER A 512 34.24 9.95 -3.77
C SER A 512 34.16 11.23 -4.59
N PHE A 513 34.04 12.35 -3.90
CA PHE A 513 34.01 13.69 -4.48
C PHE A 513 35.29 14.45 -4.08
N LYS A 514 35.76 15.30 -5.00
CA LYS A 514 36.77 16.32 -4.71
C LYS A 514 36.11 17.69 -4.80
N ILE A 515 36.13 18.44 -3.72
CA ILE A 515 35.46 19.73 -3.56
C ILE A 515 36.51 20.82 -3.50
N SER A 516 36.41 21.80 -4.42
CA SER A 516 37.30 22.98 -4.47
C SER A 516 36.46 24.25 -4.28
N CYS A 517 36.59 24.94 -3.15
CA CYS A 517 35.95 26.22 -2.92
C CYS A 517 36.76 27.33 -3.64
N LEU A 518 36.15 27.97 -4.66
CA LEU A 518 36.80 29.00 -5.45
C LEU A 518 36.59 30.39 -4.84
N LYS A 519 35.33 30.68 -4.46
CA LYS A 519 34.88 31.90 -3.79
C LYS A 519 33.69 31.57 -2.92
N PHE A 520 33.21 32.54 -2.14
CA PHE A 520 32.11 32.36 -1.19
C PHE A 520 30.88 31.63 -1.76
N ASN A 521 30.54 31.86 -3.03
CA ASN A 521 29.37 31.29 -3.71
C ASN A 521 29.73 30.48 -4.96
N GLU A 522 31.00 30.06 -5.12
CA GLU A 522 31.46 29.28 -6.25
C GLU A 522 32.23 28.05 -5.79
N VAL A 523 31.82 26.89 -6.26
CA VAL A 523 32.39 25.58 -5.86
C VAL A 523 32.52 24.68 -7.08
N ASP A 524 33.70 24.10 -7.26
CA ASP A 524 33.96 23.03 -8.20
C ASP A 524 33.87 21.68 -7.52
N ILE A 525 33.15 20.76 -8.15
CA ILE A 525 33.03 19.35 -7.71
C ILE A 525 33.56 18.45 -8.82
N GLU A 526 34.48 17.57 -8.47
CA GLU A 526 34.98 16.54 -9.39
C GLU A 526 34.61 15.15 -8.87
N PHE A 527 33.92 14.35 -9.69
CA PHE A 527 33.66 12.93 -9.46
C PHE A 527 33.36 12.23 -10.80
N ILE A 528 33.59 10.91 -10.87
CA ILE A 528 33.37 10.10 -12.10
C ILE A 528 34.09 10.71 -13.33
N LYS A 529 35.28 11.27 -13.12
CA LYS A 529 36.07 11.98 -14.17
C LYS A 529 35.32 13.15 -14.83
N GLN A 530 34.32 13.71 -14.18
CA GLN A 530 33.58 14.91 -14.62
C GLN A 530 33.76 16.03 -13.61
N LYS A 531 33.73 17.25 -14.12
CA LYS A 531 33.82 18.47 -13.32
C LYS A 531 32.50 19.27 -13.42
N PHE A 532 31.99 19.67 -12.29
CA PHE A 532 30.76 20.46 -12.12
C PHE A 532 31.13 21.77 -11.44
N SER A 533 30.98 22.89 -12.14
CA SER A 533 31.26 24.22 -11.60
C SER A 533 29.95 24.92 -11.22
N PHE A 534 29.72 25.05 -9.94
CA PHE A 534 28.52 25.71 -9.40
C PHE A 534 28.81 27.17 -9.06
N THR A 535 27.85 28.02 -9.40
CA THR A 535 27.89 29.47 -9.11
C THR A 535 26.60 29.91 -8.40
N SER A 536 26.59 31.09 -7.80
CA SER A 536 25.43 31.70 -7.13
C SER A 536 24.79 30.77 -6.10
N ILE A 537 25.63 30.06 -5.33
CA ILE A 537 25.19 29.08 -4.36
C ILE A 537 24.53 29.80 -3.18
N THR A 538 23.25 29.53 -2.96
CA THR A 538 22.49 30.00 -1.79
C THR A 538 21.99 28.80 -1.01
N MET A 539 22.36 28.71 0.26
CA MET A 539 21.97 27.60 1.15
C MET A 539 21.19 28.14 2.36
N THR A 540 20.06 27.52 2.62
CA THR A 540 19.24 27.73 3.83
C THR A 540 19.39 26.54 4.77
N LYS A 541 18.64 26.51 5.89
CA LYS A 541 18.63 25.34 6.81
C LYS A 541 18.03 24.08 6.22
N SER A 542 17.30 24.17 5.12
CA SER A 542 16.55 23.05 4.54
C SER A 542 16.61 22.97 3.00
N SER A 543 17.34 23.86 2.36
CA SER A 543 17.48 23.85 0.88
C SER A 543 18.76 24.47 0.40
N ILE A 544 19.16 24.10 -0.81
CA ILE A 544 20.26 24.71 -1.58
C ILE A 544 19.75 25.03 -2.98
N THR A 545 20.16 26.20 -3.46
CA THR A 545 19.99 26.61 -4.87
C THR A 545 21.34 26.98 -5.44
N ALA A 546 21.64 26.55 -6.64
CA ALA A 546 22.88 26.88 -7.33
C ALA A 546 22.67 26.85 -8.85
N ASN A 547 23.50 27.63 -9.57
CA ASN A 547 23.53 27.59 -11.01
C ASN A 547 24.65 26.69 -11.51
N LEU A 548 24.32 25.77 -12.42
CA LEU A 548 25.27 24.92 -13.14
C LEU A 548 25.14 25.24 -14.62
N LYS A 549 26.11 26.01 -15.18
CA LYS A 549 25.98 26.62 -16.51
C LYS A 549 24.71 27.50 -16.58
N ASP A 550 23.85 27.25 -17.57
CA ASP A 550 22.59 27.99 -17.78
C ASP A 550 21.39 27.41 -17.01
N LYS A 551 21.61 26.38 -16.17
CA LYS A 551 20.54 25.65 -15.43
C LYS A 551 20.60 26.05 -13.96
N SER A 552 19.49 26.54 -13.42
CA SER A 552 19.30 26.70 -11.96
C SER A 552 18.78 25.40 -11.36
N LEU A 553 19.49 24.90 -10.36
CA LEU A 553 19.15 23.69 -9.63
C LEU A 553 18.70 24.07 -8.23
N HIS A 554 17.66 23.39 -7.76
CA HIS A 554 17.13 23.49 -6.41
C HIS A 554 17.05 22.11 -5.77
N LEU A 555 17.49 21.99 -4.52
CA LEU A 555 17.48 20.74 -3.77
C LEU A 555 17.07 21.03 -2.32
N GLY A 556 15.93 20.52 -1.90
CA GLY A 556 15.55 20.47 -0.50
C GLY A 556 16.32 19.38 0.23
N PHE A 557 16.55 19.53 1.53
CA PHE A 557 17.20 18.48 2.33
C PHE A 557 16.80 18.51 3.78
N GLN A 558 16.92 17.34 4.40
CA GLN A 558 16.86 17.16 5.84
C GLN A 558 18.01 16.24 6.27
N SER A 559 18.54 16.47 7.45
CA SER A 559 19.64 15.64 7.97
C SER A 559 19.33 15.10 9.35
N LYS A 560 19.85 13.89 9.62
CA LYS A 560 19.75 13.21 10.91
C LYS A 560 21.06 12.49 11.24
N ILE A 561 21.45 12.52 12.51
CA ILE A 561 22.57 11.74 13.01
C ILE A 561 22.00 10.47 13.65
N ASP A 562 22.53 9.32 13.26
CA ASP A 562 22.21 8.05 13.89
C ASP A 562 22.87 7.99 15.29
N PRO A 563 22.09 7.80 16.36
CA PRO A 563 22.63 7.79 17.71
C PRO A 563 23.57 6.60 18.02
N HIS A 564 23.51 5.51 17.23
CA HIS A 564 24.29 4.30 17.48
C HIS A 564 25.64 4.30 16.78
N ASN A 565 25.68 4.73 15.52
CA ASN A 565 26.90 4.68 14.69
C ASN A 565 27.43 6.07 14.32
N HIS A 566 26.74 7.14 14.76
CA HIS A 566 27.07 8.53 14.46
C HIS A 566 27.18 8.86 12.96
N ASN A 567 26.66 8.01 12.08
CA ASN A 567 26.53 8.34 10.66
C ASN A 567 25.53 9.47 10.48
N LYS A 568 25.87 10.43 9.62
CA LYS A 568 24.94 11.50 9.26
C LYS A 568 24.25 11.13 7.96
N THR A 569 22.93 10.93 8.03
CA THR A 569 22.07 10.66 6.87
C THR A 569 21.40 11.95 6.43
N PHE A 570 21.42 12.20 5.14
CA PHE A 570 20.75 13.30 4.48
C PHE A 570 19.69 12.73 3.55
N THR A 571 18.47 13.19 3.66
CA THR A 571 17.41 12.92 2.69
C THR A 571 17.24 14.16 1.84
N PHE A 572 17.40 14.01 0.53
CA PHE A 572 17.32 15.06 -0.47
C PHE A 572 16.00 14.99 -1.23
N PHE A 573 15.39 16.16 -1.46
CA PHE A 573 14.13 16.34 -2.17
C PHE A 573 14.39 17.16 -3.43
N ALA A 574 14.45 16.48 -4.57
CA ALA A 574 14.50 17.10 -5.89
C ALA A 574 13.16 16.97 -6.59
N LEU A 575 12.91 17.83 -7.56
CA LEU A 575 11.72 17.71 -8.40
C LEU A 575 11.71 16.33 -9.06
N GLN A 576 10.72 15.50 -8.78
CA GLN A 576 10.54 14.13 -9.30
C GLN A 576 11.46 13.05 -8.71
N ASN A 577 12.30 13.35 -7.74
CA ASN A 577 13.17 12.35 -7.13
C ASN A 577 13.48 12.67 -5.65
N THR A 578 13.40 11.65 -4.80
CA THR A 578 13.86 11.72 -3.42
C THR A 578 14.94 10.67 -3.24
N PHE A 579 16.08 11.03 -2.63
CA PHE A 579 17.19 10.10 -2.42
C PHE A 579 17.92 10.39 -1.13
N ASP A 580 18.58 9.36 -0.58
CA ASP A 580 19.37 9.48 0.63
C ASP A 580 20.87 9.50 0.30
N ALA A 581 21.62 10.27 1.09
CA ALA A 581 23.06 10.24 1.13
C ALA A 581 23.54 10.04 2.56
N VAL A 582 24.48 9.13 2.77
CA VAL A 582 25.04 8.80 4.09
C VAL A 582 26.51 9.16 4.15
N HIS A 583 26.87 10.02 5.12
CA HIS A 583 28.25 10.25 5.49
C HIS A 583 28.63 9.31 6.64
N LYS A 584 29.53 8.36 6.37
CA LYS A 584 30.00 7.39 7.35
C LYS A 584 31.05 8.02 8.28
N ASN A 585 30.89 7.84 9.59
CA ASN A 585 31.92 8.22 10.56
C ASN A 585 33.04 7.16 10.58
N LEU A 586 34.13 7.41 9.89
CA LEU A 586 35.26 6.48 9.76
C LEU A 586 36.03 6.21 11.08
N LEU A 587 35.89 7.08 12.09
CA LEU A 587 36.63 6.92 13.37
C LEU A 587 36.11 5.76 14.22
N GLN A 588 34.92 5.21 13.92
CA GLN A 588 34.34 4.06 14.65
C GLN A 588 34.36 2.75 13.87
N SER A 589 34.77 2.76 12.60
CA SER A 589 34.79 1.56 11.74
C SER A 589 35.84 0.52 12.10
N GLY A 590 36.69 0.78 13.08
CA GLY A 590 37.84 -0.07 13.44
C GLY A 590 37.54 -1.36 14.23
N ASN A 591 36.30 -1.57 14.70
CA ASN A 591 35.95 -2.71 15.57
C ASN A 591 34.89 -3.68 15.01
N ASN A 592 34.38 -3.45 13.82
CA ASN A 592 33.53 -4.46 13.20
C ASN A 592 34.40 -5.44 12.41
N GLN A 593 34.66 -6.62 13.01
CA GLN A 593 35.09 -7.79 12.25
C GLN A 593 34.17 -7.90 11.01
N ILE A 594 34.79 -8.04 9.84
CA ILE A 594 34.10 -8.41 8.59
C ILE A 594 33.54 -9.82 8.84
N ILE A 595 32.34 -9.87 9.43
CA ILE A 595 31.51 -11.06 9.37
C ILE A 595 31.00 -11.09 7.92
N SER A 596 31.50 -12.06 7.16
CA SER A 596 31.07 -12.25 5.77
C SER A 596 29.56 -12.40 5.77
N PHE A 597 28.86 -11.43 5.19
CA PHE A 597 27.39 -11.43 5.05
C PHE A 597 26.86 -12.64 4.26
N GLU A 598 27.73 -13.40 3.62
CA GLU A 598 27.40 -14.59 2.82
C GLU A 598 27.12 -15.84 3.67
N ASP A 599 27.55 -15.86 4.94
CA ASP A 599 27.44 -17.04 5.78
C ASP A 599 26.26 -17.00 6.75
N ASN A 600 25.68 -15.84 7.00
CA ASN A 600 24.55 -15.66 7.91
C ASN A 600 23.31 -15.14 7.17
N ILE A 601 22.18 -15.78 7.40
CA ILE A 601 20.88 -15.25 6.98
C ILE A 601 20.32 -14.40 8.11
N ILE A 602 20.16 -13.14 7.84
CA ILE A 602 19.64 -12.13 8.78
C ILE A 602 18.21 -11.73 8.41
N ALA A 603 17.44 -11.27 9.39
CA ALA A 603 16.13 -10.71 9.17
C ALA A 603 16.24 -9.35 8.43
N PRO A 604 15.63 -9.20 7.25
CA PRO A 604 15.69 -7.94 6.50
C PRO A 604 14.81 -6.85 7.13
N MET A 605 13.92 -7.22 8.05
CA MET A 605 13.02 -6.33 8.77
C MET A 605 12.41 -7.02 9.98
N HIS A 606 11.71 -6.27 10.83
CA HIS A 606 10.92 -6.84 11.93
C HIS A 606 9.77 -7.70 11.39
N GLY A 607 9.50 -8.84 12.02
CA GLY A 607 8.40 -9.71 11.63
C GLY A 607 8.35 -10.99 12.45
N ILE A 608 7.51 -11.92 12.03
CA ILE A 608 7.35 -13.25 12.63
C ILE A 608 7.89 -14.28 11.65
N ILE A 609 8.75 -15.17 12.14
CA ILE A 609 9.34 -16.24 11.31
C ILE A 609 8.42 -17.45 11.28
N LYS A 610 8.20 -17.98 10.07
CA LYS A 610 7.65 -19.33 9.85
C LYS A 610 8.75 -20.22 9.26
N ILE A 611 9.11 -21.26 10.00
CA ILE A 611 10.16 -22.18 9.60
C ILE A 611 9.61 -23.19 8.60
N LYS A 612 10.14 -23.21 7.37
CA LYS A 612 9.96 -24.35 6.46
C LYS A 612 10.94 -25.45 6.88
N LYS A 613 10.51 -26.70 6.90
CA LYS A 613 11.21 -27.98 7.17
C LYS A 613 12.75 -27.97 7.05
N ILE A 614 13.43 -26.97 7.65
CA ILE A 614 14.88 -26.86 7.73
C ILE A 614 15.38 -27.47 9.04
N LYS A 615 16.53 -28.12 8.96
CA LYS A 615 17.21 -28.73 10.13
C LYS A 615 18.71 -28.43 10.00
N PRO A 616 19.44 -28.39 11.13
CA PRO A 616 20.90 -28.38 11.10
C PRO A 616 21.44 -29.55 10.26
N ASN A 617 22.51 -29.34 9.53
CA ASN A 617 23.16 -30.26 8.59
C ASN A 617 22.34 -30.61 7.33
N LEU A 618 21.37 -29.77 6.95
CA LEU A 618 20.66 -29.91 5.67
C LEU A 618 21.45 -29.20 4.54
N ASP A 619 21.70 -29.91 3.45
CA ASP A 619 22.25 -29.31 2.24
C ASP A 619 21.23 -28.40 1.57
N VAL A 620 21.65 -27.21 1.17
CA VAL A 620 20.82 -26.21 0.49
C VAL A 620 21.53 -25.65 -0.73
N LYS A 621 20.76 -25.35 -1.77
CA LYS A 621 21.24 -24.72 -3.00
C LYS A 621 20.87 -23.24 -3.01
N LYS A 622 21.66 -22.45 -3.70
CA LYS A 622 21.35 -21.04 -3.95
C LYS A 622 19.93 -20.87 -4.49
N GLY A 623 19.12 -20.05 -3.80
CA GLY A 623 17.73 -19.80 -4.15
C GLY A 623 16.70 -20.70 -3.43
N ASP A 624 17.12 -21.72 -2.69
CA ASP A 624 16.19 -22.53 -1.89
C ASP A 624 15.56 -21.68 -0.80
N VAL A 625 14.24 -21.78 -0.66
CA VAL A 625 13.49 -21.05 0.39
C VAL A 625 13.70 -21.74 1.72
N LEU A 626 14.35 -21.05 2.65
CA LEU A 626 14.71 -21.55 3.99
C LEU A 626 13.67 -21.14 5.03
N LEU A 627 13.30 -19.89 5.06
CA LEU A 627 12.40 -19.30 6.04
C LEU A 627 11.36 -18.43 5.33
N ILE A 628 10.22 -18.23 5.98
CA ILE A 628 9.24 -17.22 5.60
C ILE A 628 9.17 -16.21 6.72
N LEU A 629 9.41 -14.95 6.41
CA LEU A 629 9.19 -13.83 7.30
C LEU A 629 7.82 -13.22 7.00
N GLU A 630 6.92 -13.25 7.98
CA GLU A 630 5.63 -12.58 7.89
C GLU A 630 5.73 -11.19 8.56
N ALA A 631 5.45 -10.15 7.80
CA ALA A 631 5.43 -8.78 8.29
C ALA A 631 4.43 -7.93 7.49
N MET A 632 3.73 -7.00 8.14
CA MET A 632 2.81 -6.05 7.49
C MET A 632 1.82 -6.70 6.50
N LYS A 633 1.25 -7.85 6.88
CA LYS A 633 0.32 -8.67 6.04
C LYS A 633 0.98 -9.28 4.78
N MET A 634 2.31 -9.28 4.69
CA MET A 634 3.05 -9.85 3.57
C MET A 634 3.95 -10.98 4.04
N GLU A 635 4.17 -11.98 3.18
CA GLU A 635 5.12 -13.06 3.40
C GLU A 635 6.33 -12.88 2.50
N PHE A 636 7.51 -12.91 3.10
CA PHE A 636 8.80 -12.80 2.42
C PHE A 636 9.55 -14.11 2.53
N SER A 637 9.88 -14.71 1.39
CA SER A 637 10.73 -15.90 1.36
C SER A 637 12.18 -15.48 1.55
N LEU A 638 12.81 -15.96 2.61
CA LEU A 638 14.24 -15.83 2.83
C LEU A 638 14.93 -17.05 2.19
N VAL A 639 15.75 -16.79 1.19
CA VAL A 639 16.37 -17.83 0.37
C VAL A 639 17.85 -17.98 0.68
N ALA A 640 18.42 -19.15 0.39
CA ALA A 640 19.85 -19.39 0.50
C ALA A 640 20.61 -18.48 -0.50
N PRO A 641 21.58 -17.67 -0.04
CA PRO A 641 22.35 -16.78 -0.91
C PRO A 641 23.39 -17.55 -1.77
N ARG A 642 23.79 -18.73 -1.31
CA ARG A 642 24.75 -19.64 -1.95
C ARG A 642 24.44 -21.10 -1.64
N ASP A 643 25.11 -22.02 -2.31
CA ASP A 643 25.12 -23.43 -1.95
C ASP A 643 25.88 -23.62 -0.62
N GLY A 644 25.43 -24.58 0.19
CA GLY A 644 26.05 -24.83 1.49
C GLY A 644 25.22 -25.74 2.38
N VAL A 645 25.64 -25.87 3.64
CA VAL A 645 24.96 -26.68 4.65
C VAL A 645 24.51 -25.78 5.79
N ILE A 646 23.27 -25.95 6.26
CA ILE A 646 22.77 -25.22 7.44
C ILE A 646 23.57 -25.65 8.66
N GLU A 647 24.37 -24.74 9.23
CA GLU A 647 25.19 -24.99 10.40
C GLU A 647 24.37 -24.88 11.69
N LYS A 648 23.68 -23.74 11.87
CA LYS A 648 22.93 -23.46 13.09
C LYS A 648 21.68 -22.62 12.79
N ILE A 649 20.60 -22.89 13.51
CA ILE A 649 19.35 -22.14 13.49
C ILE A 649 19.22 -21.45 14.86
N PHE A 650 19.07 -20.11 14.85
CA PHE A 650 19.04 -19.27 16.06
C PHE A 650 17.62 -18.88 16.50
N ILE A 651 16.61 -19.33 15.76
CA ILE A 651 15.22 -18.89 15.92
C ILE A 651 14.28 -20.11 16.00
N ASN A 652 13.11 -19.89 16.59
CA ASN A 652 12.02 -20.86 16.64
C ASN A 652 10.89 -20.48 15.70
N ASP A 653 10.06 -21.47 15.32
CA ASP A 653 8.84 -21.21 14.54
C ASP A 653 7.89 -20.33 15.32
N GLY A 654 7.31 -19.32 14.65
CA GLY A 654 6.46 -18.31 15.28
C GLY A 654 7.21 -17.23 16.08
N GLN A 655 8.55 -17.27 16.13
CA GLN A 655 9.32 -16.27 16.87
C GLN A 655 9.29 -14.91 16.17
N GLN A 656 9.08 -13.86 16.96
CA GLN A 656 9.25 -12.49 16.52
C GLN A 656 10.74 -12.13 16.43
N VAL A 657 11.16 -11.52 15.32
CA VAL A 657 12.53 -11.12 15.05
C VAL A 657 12.62 -9.63 14.74
N SER A 658 13.77 -9.06 15.07
CA SER A 658 14.11 -7.67 14.75
C SER A 658 14.93 -7.60 13.47
N GLU A 659 14.88 -6.46 12.78
CA GLU A 659 15.77 -6.18 11.65
C GLU A 659 17.24 -6.41 12.03
N GLN A 660 18.05 -6.98 11.10
CA GLN A 660 19.44 -7.37 11.29
C GLN A 660 19.68 -8.53 12.27
N MET A 661 18.66 -9.12 12.88
CA MET A 661 18.81 -10.30 13.73
C MET A 661 19.27 -11.51 12.90
N THR A 662 20.31 -12.20 13.34
CA THR A 662 20.77 -13.43 12.69
C THR A 662 19.76 -14.55 12.92
N LEU A 663 19.31 -15.18 11.83
CA LEU A 663 18.30 -16.22 11.85
C LEU A 663 18.89 -17.62 11.75
N LEU A 664 19.85 -17.82 10.87
CA LEU A 664 20.61 -19.06 10.73
C LEU A 664 22.00 -18.79 10.10
N SER A 665 22.93 -19.72 10.30
CA SER A 665 24.24 -19.71 9.66
C SER A 665 24.38 -20.87 8.67
N LEU A 666 25.12 -20.58 7.56
CA LEU A 666 25.52 -21.56 6.55
C LEU A 666 27.01 -21.78 6.63
N LYS A 667 27.47 -23.03 6.52
CA LYS A 667 28.87 -23.38 6.29
C LYS A 667 29.08 -23.84 4.86
N ILE A 668 30.31 -23.72 4.37
CA ILE A 668 30.69 -24.28 3.06
C ILE A 668 30.65 -25.80 3.20
N SER A 669 30.04 -26.48 2.21
CA SER A 669 30.00 -27.95 2.13
C SER A 669 31.39 -28.55 1.86
#